data_b63b0e228e9bbc74320d8a8d61b04bdf
#
_entry.id   b63b0e228e9bbc74320d8a8d61b04bdf
#
_cell.length_a   1.000
_cell.length_b   1.000
_cell.length_c   1.000
_cell.angle_alpha   90.00
_cell.angle_beta   90.00
_cell.angle_gamma   90.00
#
_symmetry.space_group_name_H-M   'P 1'
#
loop_
_entity.id
_entity.type
_entity.pdbx_description
1 polymer ?
#
loop_
_entity_poly.entity_id
_entity_poly.type
_entity_poly.pdbx_seq_one_letter_code
_entity_poly.pdbx_strand_id
1 'polypeptide(L)'
;MTRKLFTSGLIVLAMLGLLIAGTVSAANWAPLNGAQAQESAPQVQLLRSDFNSMQFRVDISGFSWEAIRTKSGDFTTLSLGDEGYSNQIGSPRLPVIRRMIEVPFGAQVSLATGSIVMRQATLVEFGISQRIIPVQPPVEKIPGALEAAPFVLDQAIYGKSGYVIGEMTRIVDEGQIRGRRFVQVEIYPIDYSPTDGRLRIISSLEITLRFAGSDLGLTRQMKTRYNDPYFDALARRTFLNPGFLQEDLVALPLGLLIVTNNHYAGLQVVSDLVNWKKSKGFHVTVATVEQIGTTTTAIKAYIQNAYNTWPIPPDFVLLIGDVNVIPNWVGSGSGAPATDLYYGTLAGGDIFADVGLGRLSPSTDANLANMINKTLQYEQCGWTGDTWEKKAVFMASNDNYTVSEGTHNYCISNYLDPDGYTSYKLYCHTYGATTQQVTDNLNAGRSLAIYSGHGDVTLWADGPPFNQSNVNALVNAYYPFVCSHACLTGQFTAGECFGETWLRTSHGTFAFWGSSVTSYWNEDDILQKGMFEGFFNEQSPLEDQNLTWISGMTDYGKRYLYNYYSGGGSTLRYFEMYNILGDPSVDLWTDVPHTLTVSFPGAVLIGQPTLTVNVSGYPDWAMVNIYSSVENLMFTQYVGAGGVVNFNLGGGFTLPGTLHIWVTGHDCRPYHGTAQIIPPSGPYVIYNSCQINDAQVGNNNGQWDYSETTDLNLGVKNVGIAAANNVNATISESDPLVTILDSTAFYGNVNAGDSLVVPAGFRVQAAGSAPDQHVSLFNLTATASNGGPWTSSFNLIINAPIITKDTLVIQDPSPGNNNGALDPGETTTFLLTMINDGHSPAQNVAVTMTSNNAQVTITGNPGSYGNMAVHATAVDSWTVAAGSGINPGTIVRFNLAVTGNGGYSRQESFDLVVGDVRNQPTGPDAYGYKAWDNMDGGEAHPYNWIEIDPSVGGPGTLINYTGDDQTVPVNLPFTFRYYGQDFTQISVCTNGWVAMGSTTSVDWSN
;
A
#
# COMPACT_ATOMS: atom_id res chain seq x y z
N MET A 1 -19.74 -3.02 47.78
CA MET A 1 -20.78 -2.74 48.82
C MET A 1 -21.49 -1.45 48.50
N THR A 2 -22.81 -1.50 48.53
CA THR A 2 -23.88 -0.49 48.52
C THR A 2 -24.28 0.08 47.14
N ARG A 3 -25.33 -0.57 46.63
CA ARG A 3 -26.37 -0.02 45.72
C ARG A 3 -27.05 1.20 46.35
N LYS A 4 -27.41 2.19 45.53
CA LYS A 4 -28.57 3.05 45.77
C LYS A 4 -29.43 3.17 44.52
N LEU A 5 -30.62 2.58 44.58
CA LEU A 5 -31.77 2.87 43.73
C LEU A 5 -32.25 4.32 43.91
N PHE A 6 -32.66 4.96 42.82
CA PHE A 6 -33.71 5.99 42.89
C PHE A 6 -34.72 5.78 41.75
N THR A 7 -35.95 5.62 42.17
CA THR A 7 -37.17 5.46 41.38
C THR A 7 -37.85 6.82 41.15
N SER A 8 -38.61 6.87 40.06
CA SER A 8 -39.86 7.63 39.84
C SER A 8 -39.84 8.93 39.04
N GLY A 9 -40.64 8.96 37.97
CA GLY A 9 -41.20 10.17 37.39
C GLY A 9 -41.82 9.96 35.99
N LEU A 10 -42.97 9.29 35.89
CA LEU A 10 -43.83 9.22 34.71
C LEU A 10 -44.44 10.61 34.42
N ILE A 11 -44.25 11.14 33.20
CA ILE A 11 -45.20 12.07 32.58
C ILE A 11 -45.47 11.65 31.14
N VAL A 12 -46.72 11.21 30.91
CA VAL A 12 -47.33 10.92 29.62
C VAL A 12 -47.75 12.23 28.95
N LEU A 13 -47.30 12.49 27.72
CA LEU A 13 -48.00 13.38 26.82
C LEU A 13 -48.11 12.71 25.42
N ALA A 14 -49.32 12.29 25.14
CA ALA A 14 -49.72 11.75 23.85
C ALA A 14 -49.79 12.89 22.81
N MET A 15 -49.04 12.78 21.69
CA MET A 15 -49.40 13.40 20.43
C MET A 15 -49.47 12.33 19.35
N LEU A 16 -50.70 12.17 18.84
CA LEU A 16 -51.03 11.39 17.66
C LEU A 16 -50.34 12.03 16.43
N GLY A 17 -49.31 11.38 15.90
CA GLY A 17 -48.80 11.62 14.58
C GLY A 17 -48.83 10.28 13.84
N LEU A 18 -49.66 10.15 12.82
CA LEU A 18 -49.67 9.00 11.92
C LEU A 18 -48.36 8.94 11.17
N LEU A 19 -47.42 8.14 11.65
CA LEU A 19 -46.25 7.68 10.89
C LEU A 19 -46.63 6.31 10.33
N ILE A 20 -46.72 6.22 9.00
CA ILE A 20 -46.70 4.94 8.30
C ILE A 20 -45.23 4.47 8.37
N ALA A 21 -44.89 3.84 9.48
CA ALA A 21 -43.65 3.06 9.58
C ALA A 21 -43.88 1.77 8.78
N GLY A 22 -43.16 1.64 7.67
CA GLY A 22 -42.97 0.32 7.07
C GLY A 22 -42.34 -0.57 8.15
N THR A 23 -43.10 -1.55 8.61
CA THR A 23 -42.64 -2.55 9.57
C THR A 23 -41.55 -3.36 8.85
N VAL A 24 -40.26 -3.17 9.19
CA VAL A 24 -39.26 -4.19 9.02
C VAL A 24 -39.77 -5.38 9.85
N SER A 25 -40.21 -6.44 9.18
CA SER A 25 -40.61 -7.69 9.84
C SER A 25 -39.35 -8.26 10.48
N ALA A 26 -39.33 -8.42 11.79
CA ALA A 26 -38.25 -9.14 12.45
C ALA A 26 -38.14 -10.54 11.81
N ALA A 27 -36.89 -10.96 11.52
CA ALA A 27 -36.64 -12.29 10.97
C ALA A 27 -37.26 -13.37 11.86
N ASN A 28 -37.90 -14.35 11.27
CA ASN A 28 -38.51 -15.44 12.00
C ASN A 28 -37.49 -16.50 12.33
N TRP A 29 -37.37 -16.88 13.59
CA TRP A 29 -36.48 -17.95 14.02
C TRP A 29 -37.15 -19.33 13.90
N ALA A 30 -36.50 -20.29 13.28
CA ALA A 30 -36.92 -21.68 13.11
C ALA A 30 -36.01 -22.62 13.93
N PRO A 31 -36.36 -22.97 15.16
CA PRO A 31 -35.54 -23.83 16.02
C PRO A 31 -35.54 -25.27 15.52
N LEU A 32 -34.38 -25.94 15.59
CA LEU A 32 -34.21 -27.35 15.21
C LEU A 32 -34.37 -28.33 16.39
N ASN A 33 -34.01 -27.91 17.57
CA ASN A 33 -33.95 -28.73 18.80
C ASN A 33 -34.94 -28.26 19.88
N GLY A 34 -36.23 -28.43 19.63
CA GLY A 34 -37.31 -28.10 20.59
C GLY A 34 -37.77 -26.64 20.54
N ALA A 35 -39.01 -26.37 21.01
CA ALA A 35 -39.68 -25.08 20.83
C ALA A 35 -39.13 -23.88 21.65
N GLN A 36 -38.00 -24.03 22.34
CA GLN A 36 -37.39 -22.99 23.20
C GLN A 36 -35.94 -22.68 22.89
N ALA A 37 -35.39 -23.16 21.76
CA ALA A 37 -34.03 -22.78 21.38
C ALA A 37 -33.97 -21.28 21.02
N GLN A 38 -33.18 -20.53 21.78
CA GLN A 38 -32.91 -19.11 21.52
C GLN A 38 -32.15 -18.99 20.20
N GLU A 39 -32.41 -17.93 19.45
CA GLU A 39 -31.61 -17.60 18.26
C GLU A 39 -30.10 -17.53 18.59
N SER A 40 -29.31 -18.28 17.87
CA SER A 40 -27.85 -18.27 18.01
C SER A 40 -27.18 -18.64 16.71
N ALA A 41 -25.97 -18.09 16.50
CA ALA A 41 -25.10 -18.47 15.41
C ALA A 41 -24.66 -19.95 15.50
N PRO A 42 -24.30 -20.58 14.40
CA PRO A 42 -23.68 -21.91 14.40
C PRO A 42 -22.46 -21.97 15.32
N GLN A 43 -22.36 -23.04 16.08
CA GLN A 43 -21.20 -23.28 16.95
C GLN A 43 -20.22 -24.20 16.23
N VAL A 44 -19.01 -23.72 15.98
CA VAL A 44 -17.91 -24.52 15.39
C VAL A 44 -16.87 -24.77 16.47
N GLN A 45 -16.75 -26.04 16.91
CA GLN A 45 -15.86 -26.44 17.99
C GLN A 45 -14.72 -27.30 17.46
N LEU A 46 -13.48 -26.85 17.64
CA LEU A 46 -12.30 -27.68 17.44
C LEU A 46 -12.24 -28.79 18.51
N LEU A 47 -12.23 -30.05 18.08
CA LEU A 47 -12.16 -31.21 18.97
C LEU A 47 -10.74 -31.72 19.13
N ARG A 48 -10.00 -31.74 18.04
CA ARG A 48 -8.61 -32.18 17.97
C ARG A 48 -7.90 -31.54 16.78
N SER A 49 -6.63 -31.16 16.96
CA SER A 49 -5.75 -30.78 15.86
C SER A 49 -4.34 -31.30 16.16
N ASP A 50 -3.80 -32.10 15.25
CA ASP A 50 -2.42 -32.58 15.31
C ASP A 50 -1.82 -32.69 13.89
N PHE A 51 -0.58 -33.16 13.80
CA PHE A 51 0.16 -33.22 12.55
C PHE A 51 -0.43 -34.19 11.49
N ASN A 52 -1.27 -35.12 11.91
CA ASN A 52 -1.85 -36.19 11.04
C ASN A 52 -3.32 -35.93 10.73
N SER A 53 -4.01 -35.17 11.57
CA SER A 53 -5.45 -34.97 11.45
C SER A 53 -5.96 -33.78 12.24
N MET A 54 -7.10 -33.29 11.82
CA MET A 54 -7.93 -32.31 12.54
C MET A 54 -9.35 -32.80 12.60
N GLN A 55 -10.01 -32.61 13.75
CA GLN A 55 -11.42 -32.91 13.93
C GLN A 55 -12.14 -31.74 14.58
N PHE A 56 -13.28 -31.37 14.03
CA PHE A 56 -14.15 -30.34 14.59
C PHE A 56 -15.62 -30.73 14.43
N ARG A 57 -16.47 -30.08 15.21
CA ARG A 57 -17.91 -30.27 15.21
C ARG A 57 -18.61 -28.96 14.93
N VAL A 58 -19.67 -29.05 14.14
CA VAL A 58 -20.58 -27.94 13.85
C VAL A 58 -21.96 -28.27 14.43
N ASP A 59 -22.44 -27.43 15.33
CA ASP A 59 -23.76 -27.57 15.95
C ASP A 59 -24.64 -26.35 15.58
N ILE A 60 -25.88 -26.62 15.13
CA ILE A 60 -26.84 -25.63 14.63
C ILE A 60 -28.13 -25.76 15.40
N SER A 61 -28.49 -24.72 16.15
CA SER A 61 -29.70 -24.68 17.00
C SER A 61 -30.98 -24.36 16.21
N GLY A 62 -30.84 -23.64 15.10
CA GLY A 62 -31.91 -23.18 14.23
C GLY A 62 -31.40 -22.37 13.05
N PHE A 63 -32.33 -21.80 12.31
CA PHE A 63 -32.04 -20.83 11.24
C PHE A 63 -33.09 -19.72 11.22
N SER A 64 -32.70 -18.54 10.77
CA SER A 64 -33.61 -17.42 10.58
C SER A 64 -34.15 -17.41 9.16
N TRP A 65 -35.38 -16.96 8.97
CA TRP A 65 -35.94 -16.78 7.65
C TRP A 65 -36.78 -15.52 7.55
N GLU A 66 -36.86 -14.95 6.36
CA GLU A 66 -37.62 -13.74 6.06
C GLU A 66 -38.34 -13.86 4.71
N ALA A 67 -39.59 -13.42 4.65
CA ALA A 67 -40.30 -13.29 3.39
C ALA A 67 -39.86 -12.01 2.68
N ILE A 68 -39.46 -12.12 1.40
CA ILE A 68 -38.99 -11.01 0.58
C ILE A 68 -39.84 -10.86 -0.68
N ARG A 69 -40.26 -9.64 -0.96
CA ARG A 69 -40.94 -9.31 -2.21
C ARG A 69 -39.95 -8.79 -3.23
N THR A 70 -39.94 -9.39 -4.40
CA THR A 70 -39.13 -9.03 -5.54
C THR A 70 -39.98 -8.61 -6.75
N LYS A 71 -39.34 -8.05 -7.78
CA LYS A 71 -40.02 -7.77 -9.07
C LYS A 71 -40.65 -9.03 -9.73
N SER A 72 -40.14 -10.22 -9.41
CA SER A 72 -40.51 -11.51 -9.99
C SER A 72 -41.39 -12.37 -9.07
N GLY A 73 -41.88 -11.81 -7.98
CA GLY A 73 -42.76 -12.49 -7.01
C GLY A 73 -42.19 -12.52 -5.59
N ASP A 74 -42.92 -13.25 -4.73
CA ASP A 74 -42.56 -13.40 -3.33
C ASP A 74 -41.68 -14.63 -3.15
N PHE A 75 -40.60 -14.49 -2.37
CA PHE A 75 -39.62 -15.50 -2.03
C PHE A 75 -39.31 -15.51 -0.54
N THR A 76 -38.47 -16.44 -0.09
CA THR A 76 -37.95 -16.50 1.28
C THR A 76 -36.43 -16.53 1.25
N THR A 77 -35.79 -15.78 2.14
CA THR A 77 -34.37 -15.92 2.49
C THR A 77 -34.21 -16.83 3.70
N LEU A 78 -33.15 -17.60 3.73
CA LEU A 78 -32.71 -18.35 4.93
C LEU A 78 -31.36 -17.82 5.35
N SER A 79 -31.08 -17.72 6.67
CA SER A 79 -29.79 -17.29 7.21
C SER A 79 -29.38 -18.07 8.45
N LEU A 80 -28.07 -18.12 8.69
CA LEU A 80 -27.43 -18.73 9.86
C LEU A 80 -26.48 -17.69 10.48
N GLY A 81 -27.06 -16.69 11.15
CA GLY A 81 -26.30 -15.55 11.64
C GLY A 81 -25.56 -14.84 10.49
N ASP A 82 -24.28 -14.57 10.68
CA ASP A 82 -23.43 -13.86 9.71
C ASP A 82 -22.71 -14.81 8.73
N GLU A 83 -23.09 -16.09 8.66
CA GLU A 83 -22.50 -17.05 7.71
C GLU A 83 -22.85 -16.70 6.26
N GLY A 84 -22.02 -17.17 5.32
CA GLY A 84 -22.17 -16.91 3.88
C GLY A 84 -23.28 -17.71 3.23
N TYR A 85 -23.34 -17.60 1.91
CA TYR A 85 -24.33 -18.28 1.07
C TYR A 85 -23.67 -19.02 -0.10
N SER A 86 -24.46 -19.90 -0.74
CA SER A 86 -24.13 -20.44 -2.07
C SER A 86 -23.94 -19.28 -3.07
N ASN A 87 -23.03 -19.46 -4.05
CA ASN A 87 -22.61 -18.38 -4.96
C ASN A 87 -23.01 -18.59 -6.42
N GLN A 88 -23.71 -19.68 -6.77
CA GLN A 88 -24.15 -19.94 -8.14
C GLN A 88 -25.38 -19.07 -8.46
N ILE A 89 -25.20 -18.09 -9.35
CA ILE A 89 -26.26 -17.16 -9.80
C ILE A 89 -27.45 -17.95 -10.37
N GLY A 90 -28.65 -17.56 -9.95
CA GLY A 90 -29.91 -18.18 -10.35
C GLY A 90 -30.30 -19.45 -9.57
N SER A 91 -29.39 -20.07 -8.80
CA SER A 91 -29.64 -21.21 -7.94
C SER A 91 -30.23 -20.78 -6.60
N PRO A 92 -30.95 -21.64 -5.84
CA PRO A 92 -31.44 -21.31 -4.52
C PRO A 92 -30.30 -20.81 -3.60
N ARG A 93 -30.52 -19.65 -2.96
CA ARG A 93 -29.58 -19.05 -2.03
C ARG A 93 -29.62 -19.77 -0.69
N LEU A 94 -28.71 -20.70 -0.48
CA LEU A 94 -28.62 -21.54 0.72
C LEU A 94 -27.48 -21.12 1.62
N PRO A 95 -27.67 -21.10 2.96
CA PRO A 95 -26.62 -20.80 3.91
C PRO A 95 -25.45 -21.78 3.78
N VAL A 96 -24.22 -21.26 3.90
CA VAL A 96 -22.96 -22.03 3.83
C VAL A 96 -22.05 -21.59 4.95
N ILE A 97 -21.53 -22.55 5.71
CA ILE A 97 -20.47 -22.32 6.68
C ILE A 97 -19.14 -22.63 6.00
N ARG A 98 -18.23 -21.64 5.96
CA ARG A 98 -16.86 -21.82 5.42
C ARG A 98 -15.84 -21.57 6.49
N ARG A 99 -14.81 -22.43 6.51
CA ARG A 99 -13.69 -22.25 7.45
C ARG A 99 -12.38 -22.54 6.73
N MET A 100 -11.41 -21.66 6.95
CA MET A 100 -10.03 -21.89 6.56
C MET A 100 -9.32 -22.70 7.65
N ILE A 101 -8.60 -23.73 7.25
CA ILE A 101 -7.96 -24.69 8.16
C ILE A 101 -6.50 -24.79 7.79
N GLU A 102 -5.62 -24.49 8.73
CA GLU A 102 -4.18 -24.64 8.55
C GLU A 102 -3.82 -26.13 8.43
N VAL A 103 -3.00 -26.48 7.41
CA VAL A 103 -2.59 -27.84 7.12
C VAL A 103 -1.07 -27.93 6.94
N PRO A 104 -0.42 -29.09 7.26
CA PRO A 104 1.02 -29.24 7.08
C PRO A 104 1.45 -29.14 5.63
N PHE A 105 2.67 -28.67 5.40
CA PHE A 105 3.29 -28.75 4.07
C PHE A 105 3.45 -30.23 3.66
N GLY A 106 3.34 -30.49 2.34
CA GLY A 106 3.40 -31.84 1.76
C GLY A 106 2.16 -32.69 1.95
N ALA A 107 1.22 -32.30 2.83
CA ALA A 107 0.03 -33.07 3.12
C ALA A 107 -0.92 -33.15 1.92
N GLN A 108 -1.39 -34.36 1.62
CA GLN A 108 -2.61 -34.62 0.86
C GLN A 108 -3.78 -34.63 1.84
N VAL A 109 -4.69 -33.67 1.69
CA VAL A 109 -5.82 -33.49 2.61
C VAL A 109 -7.01 -34.24 2.11
N SER A 110 -7.62 -35.05 2.97
CA SER A 110 -8.91 -35.72 2.69
C SER A 110 -9.91 -35.43 3.79
N LEU A 111 -11.18 -35.22 3.40
CA LEU A 111 -12.29 -34.95 4.29
C LEU A 111 -13.14 -36.20 4.48
N ALA A 112 -13.52 -36.47 5.72
CA ALA A 112 -14.49 -37.48 6.08
C ALA A 112 -15.51 -36.92 7.07
N THR A 113 -16.78 -37.22 6.85
CA THR A 113 -17.86 -36.93 7.79
C THR A 113 -17.97 -38.04 8.85
N GLY A 114 -18.01 -37.65 10.12
CA GLY A 114 -18.23 -38.55 11.27
C GLY A 114 -19.71 -38.62 11.67
N SER A 115 -19.98 -38.40 12.94
CA SER A 115 -21.34 -38.36 13.46
C SER A 115 -22.14 -37.24 12.83
N ILE A 116 -23.34 -37.54 12.33
CA ILE A 116 -24.25 -36.58 11.73
C ILE A 116 -25.66 -36.73 12.31
N VAL A 117 -26.24 -35.62 12.74
CA VAL A 117 -27.64 -35.53 13.12
C VAL A 117 -28.37 -34.72 12.06
N MET A 118 -29.20 -35.40 11.28
CA MET A 118 -29.89 -34.80 10.15
C MET A 118 -31.40 -35.16 10.17
N ARG A 119 -32.22 -34.19 9.76
CA ARG A 119 -33.64 -34.43 9.55
C ARG A 119 -34.08 -33.95 8.15
N GLN A 120 -35.19 -34.47 7.70
CA GLN A 120 -35.95 -33.92 6.57
C GLN A 120 -37.18 -33.20 7.11
N ALA A 121 -37.49 -32.08 6.51
CA ALA A 121 -38.65 -31.27 6.80
C ALA A 121 -39.18 -30.61 5.53
N THR A 122 -40.32 -29.98 5.57
CA THR A 122 -40.84 -29.12 4.50
C THR A 122 -40.78 -27.66 4.91
N LEU A 123 -40.74 -26.75 3.96
CA LEU A 123 -40.79 -25.29 4.22
C LEU A 123 -42.04 -24.94 5.05
N VAL A 124 -43.17 -25.61 4.79
CA VAL A 124 -44.46 -25.39 5.48
C VAL A 124 -44.40 -25.74 6.97
N GLU A 125 -43.59 -26.73 7.36
CA GLU A 125 -43.39 -27.06 8.81
C GLU A 125 -42.79 -25.90 9.60
N PHE A 126 -42.05 -24.99 8.94
CA PHE A 126 -41.50 -23.77 9.52
C PHE A 126 -42.37 -22.52 9.28
N GLY A 127 -43.58 -22.69 8.71
CA GLY A 127 -44.45 -21.57 8.36
C GLY A 127 -44.04 -20.82 7.10
N ILE A 128 -43.13 -21.38 6.31
CA ILE A 128 -42.64 -20.78 5.07
C ILE A 128 -43.50 -21.23 3.90
N SER A 129 -44.13 -20.29 3.22
CA SER A 129 -45.04 -20.55 2.09
C SER A 129 -44.44 -20.30 0.71
N GLN A 130 -43.35 -19.51 0.64
CA GLN A 130 -42.72 -19.14 -0.60
C GLN A 130 -41.44 -19.98 -0.85
N ARG A 131 -41.02 -20.03 -2.13
CA ARG A 131 -39.75 -20.67 -2.53
C ARG A 131 -38.57 -19.88 -2.01
N ILE A 132 -37.45 -20.55 -1.81
CA ILE A 132 -36.18 -19.89 -1.46
C ILE A 132 -35.74 -18.99 -2.62
N ILE A 133 -35.27 -17.78 -2.32
CA ILE A 133 -34.80 -16.80 -3.31
C ILE A 133 -33.59 -17.35 -4.07
N PRO A 134 -33.46 -17.08 -5.38
CA PRO A 134 -32.21 -17.39 -6.09
C PRO A 134 -31.08 -16.41 -5.74
N VAL A 135 -29.85 -16.89 -5.82
CA VAL A 135 -28.65 -16.05 -5.79
C VAL A 135 -28.73 -15.05 -6.95
N GLN A 136 -28.58 -13.78 -6.65
CA GLN A 136 -28.59 -12.69 -7.64
C GLN A 136 -27.17 -12.26 -7.98
N PRO A 137 -26.93 -11.72 -9.19
CA PRO A 137 -25.65 -11.07 -9.49
C PRO A 137 -25.40 -9.87 -8.57
N PRO A 138 -24.15 -9.52 -8.30
CA PRO A 138 -23.81 -8.31 -7.55
C PRO A 138 -24.30 -7.06 -8.29
N VAL A 139 -24.66 -6.02 -7.55
CA VAL A 139 -25.14 -4.74 -8.09
C VAL A 139 -24.16 -3.63 -7.77
N GLU A 140 -23.69 -2.94 -8.80
CA GLU A 140 -22.73 -1.84 -8.66
C GLU A 140 -23.36 -0.63 -7.95
N LYS A 141 -22.52 0.14 -7.24
CA LYS A 141 -22.91 1.39 -6.58
C LYS A 141 -22.93 2.57 -7.57
N ILE A 142 -23.69 2.42 -8.66
CA ILE A 142 -23.94 3.49 -9.61
C ILE A 142 -25.44 3.85 -9.60
N PRO A 143 -25.81 5.13 -9.79
CA PRO A 143 -27.21 5.56 -9.73
C PRO A 143 -28.10 4.75 -10.67
N GLY A 144 -29.22 4.23 -10.13
CA GLY A 144 -30.22 3.48 -10.91
C GLY A 144 -29.89 2.01 -11.18
N ALA A 145 -28.70 1.52 -10.83
CA ALA A 145 -28.32 0.13 -11.07
C ALA A 145 -29.19 -0.86 -10.28
N LEU A 146 -29.58 -0.52 -9.06
CA LEU A 146 -30.44 -1.37 -8.23
C LEU A 146 -31.82 -1.57 -8.85
N GLU A 147 -32.42 -0.53 -9.41
CA GLU A 147 -33.72 -0.57 -10.10
C GLU A 147 -33.60 -1.32 -11.44
N ALA A 148 -32.49 -1.16 -12.15
CA ALA A 148 -32.25 -1.77 -13.45
C ALA A 148 -31.86 -3.24 -13.35
N ALA A 149 -31.31 -3.69 -12.21
CA ALA A 149 -30.77 -5.03 -12.03
C ALA A 149 -31.79 -6.12 -12.44
N PRO A 150 -31.42 -7.06 -13.32
CA PRO A 150 -32.29 -8.17 -13.73
C PRO A 150 -32.50 -9.16 -12.58
N PHE A 151 -33.68 -9.70 -12.45
CA PHE A 151 -33.93 -10.80 -11.53
C PHE A 151 -33.62 -12.14 -12.23
N VAL A 152 -32.59 -12.84 -11.78
CA VAL A 152 -32.10 -14.09 -12.39
C VAL A 152 -32.62 -15.28 -11.57
N LEU A 153 -33.26 -16.23 -12.27
CA LEU A 153 -33.73 -17.51 -11.73
C LEU A 153 -33.48 -18.62 -12.73
N ASP A 154 -32.68 -19.62 -12.35
CA ASP A 154 -32.45 -20.80 -13.19
C ASP A 154 -33.65 -21.75 -13.14
N GLN A 155 -34.47 -21.76 -14.21
CA GLN A 155 -35.64 -22.58 -14.32
C GLN A 155 -35.31 -24.09 -14.31
N ALA A 156 -34.15 -24.49 -14.80
CA ALA A 156 -33.73 -25.90 -14.82
C ALA A 156 -33.44 -26.40 -13.40
N ILE A 157 -32.79 -25.56 -12.57
CA ILE A 157 -32.52 -25.90 -11.18
C ILE A 157 -33.81 -25.88 -10.35
N TYR A 158 -34.65 -24.86 -10.50
CA TYR A 158 -35.93 -24.77 -9.76
C TYR A 158 -36.98 -25.82 -10.23
N GLY A 159 -36.83 -26.38 -11.43
CA GLY A 159 -37.63 -27.49 -11.95
C GLY A 159 -37.08 -28.89 -11.63
N LYS A 160 -35.88 -28.98 -11.03
CA LYS A 160 -35.23 -30.22 -10.69
C LYS A 160 -35.94 -30.93 -9.53
N SER A 161 -36.25 -32.24 -9.71
CA SER A 161 -36.67 -33.08 -8.59
C SER A 161 -35.46 -33.51 -7.74
N GLY A 162 -35.60 -33.46 -6.42
CA GLY A 162 -34.53 -33.78 -5.46
C GLY A 162 -33.68 -32.59 -5.03
N TYR A 163 -32.72 -32.84 -4.17
CA TYR A 163 -31.91 -31.87 -3.51
C TYR A 163 -30.85 -31.24 -4.46
N VAL A 164 -30.63 -29.92 -4.32
CA VAL A 164 -29.80 -29.16 -5.27
C VAL A 164 -28.31 -29.26 -4.97
N ILE A 165 -27.90 -29.37 -3.70
CA ILE A 165 -26.48 -29.38 -3.28
C ILE A 165 -25.90 -30.82 -3.43
N GLY A 166 -26.59 -31.81 -2.92
CA GLY A 166 -26.15 -33.22 -2.96
C GLY A 166 -25.06 -33.50 -1.90
N GLU A 167 -23.82 -33.14 -2.13
CA GLU A 167 -22.72 -33.28 -1.18
C GLU A 167 -22.67 -32.07 -0.24
N MET A 168 -22.93 -32.30 1.05
CA MET A 168 -23.13 -31.22 2.04
C MET A 168 -21.81 -30.76 2.70
N THR A 169 -20.68 -31.42 2.42
CA THR A 169 -19.34 -31.03 2.94
C THR A 169 -18.28 -31.30 1.90
N ARG A 170 -17.41 -30.33 1.66
CA ARG A 170 -16.31 -30.49 0.67
C ARG A 170 -15.14 -29.55 0.95
N ILE A 171 -13.97 -29.89 0.44
CA ILE A 171 -12.83 -28.97 0.31
C ILE A 171 -13.01 -28.26 -1.03
N VAL A 172 -12.96 -26.93 -1.03
CA VAL A 172 -13.24 -26.12 -2.23
C VAL A 172 -12.03 -25.33 -2.71
N ASP A 173 -11.07 -25.06 -1.84
CA ASP A 173 -9.90 -24.29 -2.20
C ASP A 173 -8.71 -24.67 -1.32
N GLU A 174 -7.50 -24.34 -1.78
CA GLU A 174 -6.27 -24.44 -1.02
C GLU A 174 -5.34 -23.27 -1.38
N GLY A 175 -4.51 -22.84 -0.42
CA GLY A 175 -3.60 -21.75 -0.63
C GLY A 175 -2.51 -21.70 0.44
N GLN A 176 -1.74 -20.62 0.39
CA GLN A 176 -0.68 -20.37 1.34
C GLN A 176 -0.71 -18.89 1.73
N ILE A 177 -0.65 -18.61 3.01
CA ILE A 177 -0.51 -17.27 3.55
C ILE A 177 0.78 -17.24 4.32
N ARG A 178 1.77 -16.52 3.81
CA ARG A 178 3.12 -16.47 4.36
C ARG A 178 3.67 -17.89 4.58
N GLY A 179 4.16 -18.26 5.73
CA GLY A 179 4.67 -19.60 6.04
C GLY A 179 3.62 -20.65 6.41
N ARG A 180 2.34 -20.46 6.08
CA ARG A 180 1.23 -21.32 6.47
C ARG A 180 0.41 -21.75 5.27
N ARG A 181 0.25 -23.05 5.07
CA ARG A 181 -0.62 -23.64 4.04
C ARG A 181 -2.00 -23.90 4.63
N PHE A 182 -3.06 -23.72 3.84
CA PHE A 182 -4.43 -23.96 4.28
C PHE A 182 -5.28 -24.64 3.21
N VAL A 183 -6.42 -25.15 3.67
CA VAL A 183 -7.57 -25.55 2.83
C VAL A 183 -8.82 -24.83 3.31
N GLN A 184 -9.75 -24.51 2.39
CA GLN A 184 -11.09 -24.03 2.72
C GLN A 184 -12.09 -25.17 2.68
N VAL A 185 -12.83 -25.36 3.77
CA VAL A 185 -13.92 -26.33 3.88
C VAL A 185 -15.26 -25.62 3.79
N GLU A 186 -16.14 -26.08 2.89
CA GLU A 186 -17.54 -25.69 2.81
C GLU A 186 -18.44 -26.73 3.45
N ILE A 187 -19.43 -26.24 4.20
CA ILE A 187 -20.48 -27.03 4.84
C ILE A 187 -21.83 -26.41 4.48
N TYR A 188 -22.70 -27.18 3.87
CA TYR A 188 -24.07 -26.81 3.58
C TYR A 188 -25.02 -27.43 4.61
N PRO A 189 -25.37 -26.72 5.70
CA PRO A 189 -26.22 -27.29 6.73
C PRO A 189 -27.66 -27.50 6.28
N ILE A 190 -28.08 -26.77 5.24
CA ILE A 190 -29.42 -26.85 4.67
C ILE A 190 -29.29 -27.11 3.18
N ASP A 191 -29.93 -28.17 2.71
CA ASP A 191 -30.14 -28.48 1.29
C ASP A 191 -31.63 -28.46 0.95
N TYR A 192 -31.95 -28.07 -0.26
CA TYR A 192 -33.32 -27.77 -0.68
C TYR A 192 -33.74 -28.55 -1.96
N SER A 193 -34.96 -29.09 -1.94
CA SER A 193 -35.63 -29.66 -3.15
C SER A 193 -36.67 -28.65 -3.62
N PRO A 194 -36.45 -27.90 -4.72
CA PRO A 194 -37.33 -26.81 -5.13
C PRO A 194 -38.72 -27.25 -5.55
N THR A 195 -38.87 -28.41 -6.19
CA THR A 195 -40.16 -28.90 -6.67
C THR A 195 -41.08 -29.39 -5.56
N ASP A 196 -40.52 -29.92 -4.48
CA ASP A 196 -41.23 -30.52 -3.36
C ASP A 196 -41.30 -29.63 -2.14
N GLY A 197 -40.56 -28.52 -2.10
CA GLY A 197 -40.44 -27.66 -0.93
C GLY A 197 -39.79 -28.35 0.29
N ARG A 198 -39.03 -29.42 0.07
CA ARG A 198 -38.38 -30.20 1.12
C ARG A 198 -37.00 -29.63 1.46
N LEU A 199 -36.68 -29.65 2.74
CA LEU A 199 -35.37 -29.32 3.30
C LEU A 199 -34.71 -30.59 3.87
N ARG A 200 -33.41 -30.71 3.68
CA ARG A 200 -32.53 -31.62 4.41
C ARG A 200 -31.64 -30.78 5.30
N ILE A 201 -31.77 -30.95 6.62
CA ILE A 201 -31.18 -30.03 7.60
C ILE A 201 -30.26 -30.81 8.55
N ILE A 202 -29.02 -30.38 8.65
CA ILE A 202 -28.05 -30.88 9.63
C ILE A 202 -28.17 -30.01 10.89
N SER A 203 -28.36 -30.63 12.07
CA SER A 203 -28.30 -29.93 13.34
C SER A 203 -27.02 -30.17 14.12
N SER A 204 -26.27 -31.27 13.79
CA SER A 204 -24.92 -31.49 14.31
C SER A 204 -24.11 -32.35 13.31
N LEU A 205 -22.85 -32.02 13.14
CA LEU A 205 -21.95 -32.69 12.22
C LEU A 205 -20.53 -32.70 12.75
N GLU A 206 -19.90 -33.86 12.76
CA GLU A 206 -18.44 -33.99 12.98
C GLU A 206 -17.72 -34.16 11.65
N ILE A 207 -16.63 -33.41 11.48
CA ILE A 207 -15.78 -33.45 10.30
C ILE A 207 -14.37 -33.81 10.73
N THR A 208 -13.75 -34.69 10.01
CA THR A 208 -12.35 -35.11 10.18
C THR A 208 -11.57 -34.83 8.90
N LEU A 209 -10.56 -33.99 8.99
CA LEU A 209 -9.54 -33.85 7.94
C LEU A 209 -8.34 -34.75 8.29
N ARG A 210 -7.84 -35.49 7.29
CA ARG A 210 -6.64 -36.35 7.42
C ARG A 210 -5.55 -35.79 6.54
N PHE A 211 -4.34 -35.75 7.08
CA PHE A 211 -3.15 -35.17 6.47
C PHE A 211 -2.17 -36.28 6.11
N ALA A 212 -2.26 -36.85 4.90
CA ALA A 212 -1.38 -37.93 4.44
C ALA A 212 -0.12 -37.32 3.78
N GLY A 213 1.04 -37.82 4.13
CA GLY A 213 2.32 -37.40 3.53
C GLY A 213 2.85 -36.07 4.04
N SER A 214 2.40 -35.64 5.21
CA SER A 214 2.84 -34.39 5.87
C SER A 214 4.35 -34.34 6.08
N ASP A 215 4.97 -33.21 5.76
CA ASP A 215 6.39 -32.90 6.03
C ASP A 215 6.54 -31.99 7.25
N LEU A 216 6.85 -32.59 8.41
CA LEU A 216 7.07 -31.88 9.66
C LEU A 216 8.29 -30.96 9.58
N GLY A 217 9.36 -31.42 8.92
CA GLY A 217 10.61 -30.67 8.80
C GLY A 217 10.37 -29.36 8.03
N LEU A 218 9.76 -29.46 6.85
CA LEU A 218 9.42 -28.30 6.02
C LEU A 218 8.40 -27.39 6.72
N THR A 219 7.36 -27.94 7.34
CA THR A 219 6.36 -27.16 8.07
C THR A 219 6.99 -26.33 9.18
N ARG A 220 7.87 -26.94 9.99
CA ARG A 220 8.60 -26.23 11.05
C ARG A 220 9.55 -25.17 10.47
N GLN A 221 10.28 -25.50 9.40
CA GLN A 221 11.18 -24.56 8.73
C GLN A 221 10.42 -23.32 8.24
N MET A 222 9.30 -23.49 7.56
CA MET A 222 8.48 -22.39 7.05
C MET A 222 7.91 -21.54 8.18
N LYS A 223 7.35 -22.16 9.23
CA LYS A 223 6.86 -21.43 10.40
C LYS A 223 7.97 -20.67 11.12
N THR A 224 9.15 -21.26 11.31
CA THR A 224 10.29 -20.56 11.96
C THR A 224 10.76 -19.37 11.15
N ARG A 225 10.83 -19.52 9.82
CA ARG A 225 11.28 -18.46 8.93
C ARG A 225 10.33 -17.24 8.92
N TYR A 226 9.04 -17.46 9.08
CA TYR A 226 8.00 -16.45 8.95
C TYR A 226 7.20 -16.26 10.24
N ASN A 227 7.84 -16.53 11.39
CA ASN A 227 7.22 -16.34 12.69
C ASN A 227 7.37 -14.89 13.15
N ASP A 228 6.46 -14.04 12.76
CA ASP A 228 6.36 -12.64 13.15
C ASP A 228 5.01 -12.37 13.84
N PRO A 229 4.93 -11.35 14.71
CA PRO A 229 3.71 -11.08 15.48
C PRO A 229 2.53 -10.63 14.63
N TYR A 230 2.79 -9.92 13.53
CA TYR A 230 1.75 -9.40 12.65
C TYR A 230 0.98 -10.55 11.97
N PHE A 231 1.70 -11.44 11.28
CA PHE A 231 1.06 -12.57 10.60
C PHE A 231 0.59 -13.66 11.57
N ASP A 232 1.18 -13.77 12.76
CA ASP A 232 0.66 -14.67 13.78
C ASP A 232 -0.70 -14.22 14.29
N ALA A 233 -0.90 -12.93 14.60
CA ALA A 233 -2.19 -12.37 14.97
C ALA A 233 -3.23 -12.58 13.86
N LEU A 234 -2.85 -12.31 12.60
CA LEU A 234 -3.72 -12.48 11.44
C LEU A 234 -4.10 -13.96 11.21
N ALA A 235 -3.16 -14.89 11.43
CA ALA A 235 -3.40 -16.34 11.32
C ALA A 235 -4.35 -16.85 12.41
N ARG A 236 -4.21 -16.35 13.64
CA ARG A 236 -5.11 -16.70 14.77
C ARG A 236 -6.56 -16.33 14.48
N ARG A 237 -6.78 -15.26 13.75
CA ARG A 237 -8.11 -14.80 13.31
C ARG A 237 -8.62 -15.54 12.08
N THR A 238 -7.71 -15.98 11.21
CA THR A 238 -8.06 -16.57 9.91
C THR A 238 -8.36 -18.06 10.00
N PHE A 239 -7.58 -18.82 10.78
CA PHE A 239 -7.65 -20.30 10.79
C PHE A 239 -8.41 -20.84 11.99
N LEU A 240 -9.18 -21.91 11.76
CA LEU A 240 -9.91 -22.61 12.82
C LEU A 240 -8.96 -23.31 13.83
N ASN A 241 -7.72 -23.61 13.44
CA ASN A 241 -6.70 -24.29 14.24
C ASN A 241 -5.37 -23.50 14.31
N PRO A 242 -5.36 -22.28 14.81
CA PRO A 242 -4.22 -21.35 14.67
C PRO A 242 -2.97 -21.76 15.44
N GLY A 243 -3.07 -22.55 16.48
CA GLY A 243 -1.95 -22.95 17.37
C GLY A 243 -1.11 -24.14 16.89
N PHE A 244 -1.29 -24.59 15.66
CA PHE A 244 -0.60 -25.78 15.14
C PHE A 244 0.93 -25.56 15.04
N LEU A 245 1.74 -26.34 15.81
CA LEU A 245 3.21 -26.28 15.87
C LEU A 245 3.83 -24.94 16.26
N GLN A 246 3.20 -24.15 17.14
CA GLN A 246 3.63 -22.79 17.47
C GLN A 246 4.34 -22.63 18.81
N GLU A 247 4.25 -23.61 19.70
CA GLU A 247 4.59 -23.47 21.13
C GLU A 247 6.08 -23.19 21.44
N ASP A 248 7.00 -23.40 20.48
CA ASP A 248 8.46 -23.26 20.69
C ASP A 248 9.14 -22.25 19.76
N LEU A 249 8.40 -21.43 19.00
CA LEU A 249 8.99 -20.54 18.01
C LEU A 249 9.29 -19.15 18.58
N VAL A 250 10.52 -18.68 18.39
CA VAL A 250 10.89 -17.29 18.73
C VAL A 250 10.39 -16.37 17.63
N ALA A 251 9.65 -15.32 18.02
CA ALA A 251 9.17 -14.30 17.08
C ALA A 251 10.35 -13.51 16.50
N LEU A 252 10.32 -13.31 15.18
CA LEU A 252 11.26 -12.44 14.48
C LEU A 252 10.88 -10.96 14.70
N PRO A 253 11.86 -10.05 14.69
CA PRO A 253 11.58 -8.63 14.58
C PRO A 253 10.85 -8.31 13.26
N LEU A 254 10.05 -7.26 13.25
CA LEU A 254 9.31 -6.86 12.07
C LEU A 254 10.22 -6.25 10.98
N GLY A 255 10.06 -6.69 9.74
CA GLY A 255 10.75 -6.18 8.56
C GLY A 255 9.91 -5.16 7.80
N LEU A 256 10.48 -4.02 7.43
CA LEU A 256 9.86 -3.02 6.56
C LEU A 256 10.74 -2.77 5.34
N LEU A 257 10.24 -3.06 4.16
CA LEU A 257 10.88 -2.70 2.90
C LEU A 257 10.19 -1.47 2.30
N ILE A 258 10.97 -0.40 2.12
CA ILE A 258 10.54 0.81 1.41
C ILE A 258 11.09 0.73 -0.01
N VAL A 259 10.23 0.78 -1.01
CA VAL A 259 10.59 0.86 -2.42
C VAL A 259 10.30 2.27 -2.92
N THR A 260 11.28 2.94 -3.52
CA THR A 260 11.15 4.31 -4.00
C THR A 260 12.14 4.60 -5.13
N ASN A 261 12.31 5.86 -5.56
CA ASN A 261 13.40 6.28 -6.45
C ASN A 261 14.53 6.97 -5.66
N ASN A 262 15.67 7.22 -6.33
CA ASN A 262 16.82 7.89 -5.70
C ASN A 262 16.46 9.29 -5.19
N HIS A 263 15.62 10.03 -5.91
CA HIS A 263 15.21 11.37 -5.51
C HIS A 263 14.50 11.37 -4.15
N TYR A 264 13.43 10.60 -4.01
CA TYR A 264 12.68 10.53 -2.75
C TYR A 264 13.48 9.89 -1.62
N ALA A 265 14.31 8.88 -1.92
CA ALA A 265 15.21 8.28 -0.93
C ALA A 265 16.20 9.28 -0.32
N GLY A 266 16.59 10.32 -1.09
CA GLY A 266 17.49 11.41 -0.63
C GLY A 266 16.81 12.47 0.23
N LEU A 267 15.48 12.51 0.31
CA LEU A 267 14.78 13.55 1.07
C LEU A 267 14.85 13.30 2.59
N GLN A 268 15.05 14.38 3.35
CA GLN A 268 15.12 14.32 4.81
C GLN A 268 13.88 13.68 5.43
N VAL A 269 12.69 13.98 4.92
CA VAL A 269 11.43 13.43 5.45
C VAL A 269 11.36 11.89 5.31
N VAL A 270 11.96 11.32 4.28
CA VAL A 270 12.06 9.84 4.15
C VAL A 270 13.07 9.28 5.14
N SER A 271 14.18 9.98 5.35
CA SER A 271 15.15 9.62 6.40
C SER A 271 14.51 9.68 7.80
N ASP A 272 13.67 10.67 8.06
CA ASP A 272 12.94 10.81 9.33
C ASP A 272 11.95 9.63 9.53
N LEU A 273 11.23 9.24 8.49
CA LEU A 273 10.37 8.03 8.52
C LEU A 273 11.18 6.76 8.81
N VAL A 274 12.29 6.57 8.10
CA VAL A 274 13.19 5.41 8.29
C VAL A 274 13.71 5.36 9.73
N ASN A 275 14.19 6.50 10.25
CA ASN A 275 14.70 6.60 11.61
C ASN A 275 13.60 6.33 12.66
N TRP A 276 12.41 6.83 12.43
CA TRP A 276 11.27 6.58 13.30
C TRP A 276 10.89 5.08 13.30
N LYS A 277 10.76 4.46 12.13
CA LYS A 277 10.46 3.02 12.04
C LYS A 277 11.56 2.15 12.70
N LYS A 278 12.83 2.51 12.51
CA LYS A 278 13.93 1.88 13.26
C LYS A 278 13.79 2.06 14.77
N SER A 279 13.40 3.25 15.23
CA SER A 279 13.14 3.51 16.67
C SER A 279 12.00 2.63 17.20
N LYS A 280 10.98 2.36 16.42
CA LYS A 280 9.93 1.38 16.72
C LYS A 280 10.40 -0.08 16.68
N GLY A 281 11.64 -0.36 16.31
CA GLY A 281 12.20 -1.72 16.27
C GLY A 281 12.03 -2.45 14.94
N PHE A 282 11.60 -1.77 13.87
CA PHE A 282 11.56 -2.36 12.54
C PHE A 282 12.95 -2.47 11.92
N HIS A 283 13.22 -3.58 11.26
CA HIS A 283 14.35 -3.72 10.35
C HIS A 283 13.99 -3.09 9.01
N VAL A 284 14.43 -1.82 8.81
CA VAL A 284 14.06 -1.03 7.65
C VAL A 284 15.13 -1.12 6.57
N THR A 285 14.72 -1.50 5.36
CA THR A 285 15.53 -1.45 4.14
C THR A 285 14.88 -0.50 3.15
N VAL A 286 15.67 0.38 2.55
CA VAL A 286 15.23 1.25 1.43
C VAL A 286 15.88 0.73 0.16
N ALA A 287 15.07 0.47 -0.87
CA ALA A 287 15.51 0.04 -2.19
C ALA A 287 15.01 1.02 -3.25
N THR A 288 15.88 1.44 -4.17
CA THR A 288 15.48 2.38 -5.22
C THR A 288 15.25 1.68 -6.55
N VAL A 289 14.25 2.14 -7.30
CA VAL A 289 13.91 1.54 -8.61
C VAL A 289 15.06 1.61 -9.61
N GLU A 290 15.98 2.55 -9.43
CA GLU A 290 17.21 2.62 -10.23
C GLU A 290 18.16 1.46 -9.94
N GLN A 291 18.12 0.92 -8.72
CA GLN A 291 18.94 -0.24 -8.33
C GLN A 291 18.27 -1.58 -8.67
N ILE A 292 16.95 -1.66 -8.51
CA ILE A 292 16.20 -2.93 -8.59
C ILE A 292 15.42 -3.12 -9.89
N GLY A 293 15.26 -2.04 -10.68
CA GLY A 293 14.49 -1.99 -11.92
C GLY A 293 13.14 -1.30 -11.76
N THR A 294 12.67 -0.66 -12.86
CA THR A 294 11.49 0.22 -12.89
C THR A 294 10.19 -0.48 -13.31
N THR A 295 10.23 -1.78 -13.62
CA THR A 295 9.03 -2.52 -14.04
C THR A 295 8.37 -3.26 -12.87
N THR A 296 7.07 -3.50 -12.97
CA THR A 296 6.32 -4.31 -11.99
C THR A 296 7.01 -5.65 -11.72
N THR A 297 7.46 -6.34 -12.77
CA THR A 297 8.15 -7.64 -12.66
C THR A 297 9.49 -7.53 -11.92
N ALA A 298 10.29 -6.49 -12.20
CA ALA A 298 11.59 -6.32 -11.54
C ALA A 298 11.42 -5.98 -10.05
N ILE A 299 10.52 -5.07 -9.72
CA ILE A 299 10.21 -4.70 -8.34
C ILE A 299 9.68 -5.92 -7.58
N LYS A 300 8.72 -6.66 -8.15
CA LYS A 300 8.21 -7.90 -7.55
C LYS A 300 9.31 -8.92 -7.34
N ALA A 301 10.19 -9.11 -8.30
CA ALA A 301 11.31 -10.06 -8.18
C ALA A 301 12.26 -9.70 -7.02
N TYR A 302 12.49 -8.41 -6.79
CA TYR A 302 13.29 -7.96 -5.64
C TYR A 302 12.58 -8.23 -4.31
N ILE A 303 11.28 -7.90 -4.20
CA ILE A 303 10.47 -8.19 -3.01
C ILE A 303 10.42 -9.70 -2.75
N GLN A 304 10.23 -10.52 -3.80
CA GLN A 304 10.26 -11.97 -3.72
C GLN A 304 11.61 -12.50 -3.22
N ASN A 305 12.71 -11.94 -3.71
CA ASN A 305 14.04 -12.30 -3.23
C ASN A 305 14.23 -11.93 -1.76
N ALA A 306 13.81 -10.73 -1.35
CA ALA A 306 13.84 -10.30 0.05
C ALA A 306 13.05 -11.25 0.95
N TYR A 307 11.82 -11.58 0.56
CA TYR A 307 10.95 -12.53 1.24
C TYR A 307 11.60 -13.91 1.39
N ASN A 308 12.22 -14.42 0.32
CA ASN A 308 12.77 -15.77 0.31
C ASN A 308 14.12 -15.89 1.01
N THR A 309 14.96 -14.85 1.04
CA THR A 309 16.40 -14.99 1.38
C THR A 309 16.88 -14.16 2.56
N TRP A 310 16.22 -13.05 2.89
CA TRP A 310 16.70 -12.20 3.98
C TRP A 310 16.54 -12.89 5.34
N PRO A 311 17.45 -12.65 6.28
CA PRO A 311 17.33 -13.19 7.65
C PRO A 311 16.06 -12.73 8.35
N ILE A 312 15.64 -11.49 8.11
CA ILE A 312 14.35 -10.91 8.53
C ILE A 312 13.61 -10.57 7.25
N PRO A 313 12.66 -11.42 6.81
CA PRO A 313 11.84 -11.15 5.65
C PRO A 313 10.97 -9.91 5.87
N PRO A 314 10.64 -9.14 4.84
CA PRO A 314 9.69 -8.03 5.01
C PRO A 314 8.32 -8.53 5.44
N ASP A 315 7.77 -7.92 6.48
CA ASP A 315 6.38 -8.06 6.91
C ASP A 315 5.52 -7.01 6.23
N PHE A 316 6.11 -5.86 5.95
CA PHE A 316 5.46 -4.74 5.29
C PHE A 316 6.30 -4.24 4.11
N VAL A 317 5.59 -3.83 3.06
CA VAL A 317 6.17 -3.15 1.90
C VAL A 317 5.46 -1.82 1.71
N LEU A 318 6.22 -0.72 1.79
CA LEU A 318 5.75 0.62 1.53
C LEU A 318 6.31 1.10 0.19
N LEU A 319 5.42 1.39 -0.75
CA LEU A 319 5.74 1.94 -2.06
C LEU A 319 5.68 3.48 -1.97
N ILE A 320 6.81 4.18 -2.14
CA ILE A 320 6.84 5.65 -2.16
C ILE A 320 7.08 6.11 -3.60
N GLY A 321 6.02 6.52 -4.26
CA GLY A 321 6.00 6.98 -5.65
C GLY A 321 4.63 6.82 -6.28
N ASP A 322 4.25 7.76 -7.12
CA ASP A 322 3.09 7.67 -7.98
C ASP A 322 3.35 6.64 -9.10
N VAL A 323 2.35 6.31 -9.92
CA VAL A 323 2.44 5.24 -10.95
C VAL A 323 3.51 5.46 -12.01
N ASN A 324 3.95 6.68 -12.22
CA ASN A 324 5.08 7.03 -13.08
C ASN A 324 6.45 6.68 -12.46
N VAL A 325 6.52 6.53 -11.15
CA VAL A 325 7.74 6.14 -10.40
C VAL A 325 7.71 4.66 -10.06
N ILE A 326 6.60 4.18 -9.50
CA ILE A 326 6.37 2.78 -9.16
C ILE A 326 5.11 2.33 -9.89
N PRO A 327 5.22 1.60 -11.01
CA PRO A 327 4.07 1.18 -11.79
C PRO A 327 3.15 0.26 -10.96
N ASN A 328 1.86 0.29 -11.26
CA ASN A 328 0.87 -0.63 -10.71
C ASN A 328 0.67 -1.85 -11.61
N TRP A 329 0.00 -2.84 -11.09
CA TRP A 329 -0.57 -3.95 -11.87
C TRP A 329 -1.99 -3.61 -12.31
N VAL A 330 -2.39 -4.22 -13.42
CA VAL A 330 -3.80 -4.27 -13.84
C VAL A 330 -4.35 -5.61 -13.38
N GLY A 331 -5.39 -5.57 -12.58
CA GLY A 331 -6.04 -6.76 -12.07
C GLY A 331 -6.79 -7.53 -13.17
N SER A 332 -7.03 -8.81 -12.92
CA SER A 332 -7.78 -9.70 -13.80
C SER A 332 -9.26 -9.82 -13.42
N GLY A 333 -9.66 -9.25 -12.29
CA GLY A 333 -11.05 -9.14 -11.86
C GLY A 333 -11.87 -8.23 -12.77
N SER A 334 -13.18 -8.37 -12.74
CA SER A 334 -14.11 -7.56 -13.55
C SER A 334 -13.84 -6.05 -13.33
N GLY A 335 -13.76 -5.28 -14.41
CA GLY A 335 -13.40 -3.86 -14.41
C GLY A 335 -11.90 -3.59 -14.43
N ALA A 336 -11.04 -4.61 -14.51
CA ALA A 336 -9.58 -4.50 -14.59
C ALA A 336 -8.99 -3.53 -13.55
N PRO A 337 -9.14 -3.80 -12.23
CA PRO A 337 -8.75 -2.87 -11.19
C PRO A 337 -7.27 -2.47 -11.25
N ALA A 338 -6.95 -1.19 -11.03
CA ALA A 338 -5.58 -0.81 -10.71
C ALA A 338 -5.24 -1.36 -9.32
N THR A 339 -4.11 -2.07 -9.19
CA THR A 339 -3.79 -2.78 -7.95
C THR A 339 -2.30 -2.86 -7.67
N ASP A 340 -1.95 -2.81 -6.39
CA ASP A 340 -0.61 -3.13 -5.90
C ASP A 340 -0.52 -4.56 -5.34
N LEU A 341 -1.64 -5.27 -5.19
CA LEU A 341 -1.74 -6.59 -4.56
C LEU A 341 -0.63 -7.57 -5.00
N TYR A 342 -0.34 -7.61 -6.29
CA TYR A 342 0.60 -8.57 -6.84
C TYR A 342 2.07 -8.33 -6.46
N TYR A 343 2.41 -7.19 -5.87
CA TYR A 343 3.70 -7.01 -5.22
C TYR A 343 3.82 -7.83 -3.93
N GLY A 344 2.67 -8.12 -3.29
CA GLY A 344 2.60 -8.83 -2.02
C GLY A 344 2.22 -10.30 -2.10
N THR A 345 1.75 -10.83 -3.24
CA THR A 345 1.44 -12.25 -3.42
C THR A 345 2.71 -13.04 -3.74
N LEU A 346 3.42 -13.54 -2.72
CA LEU A 346 4.79 -14.07 -2.82
C LEU A 346 4.88 -15.58 -2.64
N ALA A 347 3.85 -16.21 -2.06
CA ALA A 347 3.76 -17.66 -1.83
C ALA A 347 2.43 -18.21 -2.35
N GLY A 348 2.29 -19.53 -2.48
CA GLY A 348 1.03 -20.22 -2.82
C GLY A 348 0.56 -20.09 -4.26
N GLY A 349 0.87 -19.01 -4.95
CA GLY A 349 0.30 -18.72 -6.29
C GLY A 349 -1.18 -18.37 -6.23
N ASP A 350 -1.65 -17.85 -5.12
CA ASP A 350 -3.03 -17.45 -4.82
C ASP A 350 -3.17 -15.92 -4.71
N ILE A 351 -4.32 -15.44 -4.22
CA ILE A 351 -4.66 -14.01 -4.12
C ILE A 351 -4.34 -13.40 -2.75
N PHE A 352 -3.79 -14.18 -1.82
CA PHE A 352 -3.50 -13.69 -0.47
C PHE A 352 -2.15 -13.00 -0.43
N ALA A 353 -2.12 -11.80 0.16
CA ALA A 353 -0.88 -11.09 0.38
C ALA A 353 -0.08 -11.75 1.52
N ASP A 354 1.23 -11.90 1.31
CA ASP A 354 2.23 -12.43 2.26
C ASP A 354 2.99 -11.31 2.97
N VAL A 355 2.69 -10.06 2.65
CA VAL A 355 3.20 -8.83 3.27
C VAL A 355 2.09 -7.79 3.34
N GLY A 356 2.06 -6.99 4.38
CA GLY A 356 1.21 -5.80 4.44
C GLY A 356 1.68 -4.77 3.42
N LEU A 357 0.78 -4.29 2.57
CA LEU A 357 1.15 -3.48 1.40
C LEU A 357 0.43 -2.13 1.41
N GLY A 358 1.18 -1.05 1.13
CA GLY A 358 0.60 0.28 0.99
C GLY A 358 1.44 1.20 0.10
N ARG A 359 0.82 2.28 -0.36
CA ARG A 359 1.43 3.25 -1.28
C ARG A 359 1.30 4.68 -0.76
N LEU A 360 2.40 5.43 -0.81
CA LEU A 360 2.39 6.89 -0.81
C LEU A 360 2.64 7.36 -2.24
N SER A 361 1.68 8.06 -2.85
CA SER A 361 1.73 8.51 -4.25
C SER A 361 1.86 10.05 -4.34
N PRO A 362 3.03 10.64 -4.00
CA PRO A 362 3.24 12.07 -4.12
C PRO A 362 3.41 12.49 -5.58
N SER A 363 2.89 13.67 -5.93
CA SER A 363 3.19 14.35 -7.18
C SER A 363 4.28 15.43 -7.04
N THR A 364 4.63 15.79 -5.79
CA THR A 364 5.68 16.75 -5.43
C THR A 364 6.34 16.37 -4.10
N ASP A 365 7.53 16.90 -3.82
CA ASP A 365 8.21 16.72 -2.53
C ASP A 365 7.38 17.25 -1.36
N ALA A 366 6.66 18.34 -1.55
CA ALA A 366 5.76 18.90 -0.55
C ALA A 366 4.60 17.94 -0.22
N ASN A 367 4.04 17.26 -1.23
CA ASN A 367 3.04 16.22 -0.99
C ASN A 367 3.62 15.07 -0.16
N LEU A 368 4.82 14.59 -0.52
CA LEU A 368 5.48 13.52 0.24
C LEU A 368 5.74 13.95 1.69
N ALA A 369 6.21 15.17 1.89
CA ALA A 369 6.40 15.73 3.22
C ALA A 369 5.09 15.78 4.03
N ASN A 370 3.98 16.21 3.42
CA ASN A 370 2.67 16.20 4.07
C ASN A 370 2.23 14.79 4.46
N MET A 371 2.37 13.80 3.57
CA MET A 371 2.01 12.41 3.82
C MET A 371 2.79 11.83 4.99
N ILE A 372 4.13 11.93 4.94
CA ILE A 372 5.00 11.35 5.96
C ILE A 372 4.86 12.08 7.29
N ASN A 373 4.80 13.43 7.30
CA ASN A 373 4.66 14.19 8.54
C ASN A 373 3.35 13.87 9.28
N LYS A 374 2.24 13.64 8.58
CA LYS A 374 0.98 13.20 9.20
C LYS A 374 1.11 11.81 9.82
N THR A 375 1.77 10.88 9.13
CA THR A 375 2.08 9.55 9.66
C THR A 375 2.96 9.63 10.91
N LEU A 376 4.04 10.42 10.85
CA LEU A 376 4.93 10.60 12.00
C LEU A 376 4.22 11.26 13.18
N GLN A 377 3.44 12.32 12.95
CA GLN A 377 2.65 12.96 13.99
C GLN A 377 1.66 11.99 14.64
N TYR A 378 1.01 11.15 13.83
CA TYR A 378 0.08 10.13 14.31
C TYR A 378 0.82 9.08 15.18
N GLU A 379 1.86 8.45 14.67
CA GLU A 379 2.56 7.37 15.39
C GLU A 379 3.37 7.86 16.60
N GLN A 380 3.91 9.08 16.55
CA GLN A 380 4.69 9.66 17.65
C GLN A 380 3.82 10.27 18.73
N CYS A 381 2.49 10.19 18.60
CA CYS A 381 1.55 10.80 19.54
C CYS A 381 1.84 12.31 19.73
N GLY A 382 1.94 13.05 18.59
CA GLY A 382 2.31 14.47 18.53
C GLY A 382 1.25 15.45 19.07
N TRP A 383 0.32 14.96 19.90
CA TRP A 383 -0.75 15.74 20.53
C TRP A 383 -0.81 15.51 22.04
N THR A 384 -1.51 16.38 22.76
CA THR A 384 -1.72 16.27 24.19
C THR A 384 -3.18 16.51 24.58
N GLY A 385 -3.71 15.63 25.44
CA GLY A 385 -4.89 15.93 26.24
C GLY A 385 -6.23 15.82 25.55
N ASP A 386 -6.37 15.08 24.42
CA ASP A 386 -7.68 14.87 23.78
C ASP A 386 -8.10 13.40 23.80
N THR A 387 -9.38 13.16 23.58
CA THR A 387 -10.02 11.84 23.52
C THR A 387 -10.57 11.57 22.09
N TRP A 388 -9.89 12.07 21.07
CA TRP A 388 -10.30 11.92 19.69
C TRP A 388 -10.12 10.47 19.21
N GLU A 389 -9.28 9.71 19.86
CA GLU A 389 -8.94 8.31 19.55
C GLU A 389 -10.18 7.41 19.60
N LYS A 390 -11.11 7.68 20.55
CA LYS A 390 -12.39 6.98 20.68
C LYS A 390 -13.57 7.69 20.01
N LYS A 391 -13.33 8.45 18.94
CA LYS A 391 -14.38 9.16 18.19
C LYS A 391 -14.35 8.76 16.72
N ALA A 392 -15.44 8.17 16.24
CA ALA A 392 -15.60 7.76 14.84
C ALA A 392 -16.73 8.53 14.16
N VAL A 393 -16.61 8.80 12.86
CA VAL A 393 -17.69 9.37 12.04
C VAL A 393 -18.06 8.41 10.92
N PHE A 394 -19.38 8.19 10.78
CA PHE A 394 -19.98 7.32 9.78
C PHE A 394 -20.87 8.13 8.84
N MET A 395 -20.63 8.01 7.55
CA MET A 395 -21.30 8.76 6.49
C MET A 395 -21.98 7.77 5.55
N ALA A 396 -23.30 7.89 5.38
CA ALA A 396 -24.10 6.97 4.60
C ALA A 396 -24.98 7.66 3.56
N SER A 397 -25.03 7.06 2.38
CA SER A 397 -25.83 7.43 1.22
C SER A 397 -27.34 7.45 1.51
N ASN A 398 -28.05 8.26 0.75
CA ASN A 398 -29.51 8.19 0.68
C ASN A 398 -30.00 7.01 -0.18
N ASP A 399 -29.21 6.60 -1.18
CA ASP A 399 -29.51 5.42 -1.99
C ASP A 399 -29.12 4.14 -1.25
N ASN A 400 -29.94 3.10 -1.41
CA ASN A 400 -29.79 1.81 -0.71
C ASN A 400 -29.42 1.94 0.78
N TYR A 401 -30.06 2.91 1.45
CA TYR A 401 -29.76 3.25 2.85
C TYR A 401 -29.91 2.07 3.82
N THR A 402 -30.76 1.09 3.49
CA THR A 402 -30.92 -0.12 4.29
C THR A 402 -29.63 -0.94 4.38
N VAL A 403 -28.76 -0.86 3.36
CA VAL A 403 -27.42 -1.46 3.37
C VAL A 403 -26.44 -0.46 3.99
N SER A 404 -26.28 0.75 3.45
CA SER A 404 -25.24 1.68 3.90
C SER A 404 -25.39 2.08 5.38
N GLU A 405 -26.57 2.54 5.82
CA GLU A 405 -26.83 2.85 7.24
C GLU A 405 -26.89 1.58 8.08
N GLY A 406 -27.41 0.47 7.52
CA GLY A 406 -27.53 -0.84 8.20
C GLY A 406 -26.16 -1.41 8.57
N THR A 407 -25.20 -1.39 7.63
CA THR A 407 -23.81 -1.83 7.85
C THR A 407 -23.14 -1.00 8.93
N HIS A 408 -23.26 0.33 8.85
CA HIS A 408 -22.70 1.22 9.85
C HIS A 408 -23.30 0.98 11.24
N ASN A 409 -24.63 0.85 11.32
CA ASN A 409 -25.31 0.57 12.60
C ASN A 409 -24.90 -0.79 13.19
N TYR A 410 -24.72 -1.81 12.33
CA TYR A 410 -24.21 -3.11 12.76
C TYR A 410 -22.81 -2.98 13.38
N CYS A 411 -21.88 -2.32 12.67
CA CYS A 411 -20.51 -2.12 13.18
C CYS A 411 -20.49 -1.30 14.47
N ILE A 412 -21.29 -0.24 14.56
CA ILE A 412 -21.39 0.60 15.76
C ILE A 412 -21.88 -0.21 16.95
N SER A 413 -23.01 -0.93 16.78
CA SER A 413 -23.66 -1.61 17.90
C SER A 413 -22.89 -2.84 18.38
N ASN A 414 -22.21 -3.56 17.49
CA ASN A 414 -21.51 -4.79 17.84
C ASN A 414 -20.07 -4.58 18.29
N TYR A 415 -19.41 -3.48 17.83
CA TYR A 415 -17.98 -3.29 18.08
C TYR A 415 -17.67 -1.97 18.78
N LEU A 416 -18.16 -0.81 18.26
CA LEU A 416 -17.75 0.48 18.78
C LEU A 416 -18.44 0.84 20.11
N ASP A 417 -19.76 0.63 20.21
CA ASP A 417 -20.50 0.94 21.45
C ASP A 417 -20.00 0.10 22.62
N PRO A 418 -19.78 -1.24 22.49
CA PRO A 418 -19.19 -2.05 23.54
C PRO A 418 -17.82 -1.57 24.00
N ASP A 419 -16.98 -1.09 23.06
CA ASP A 419 -15.63 -0.59 23.32
C ASP A 419 -15.59 0.91 23.73
N GLY A 420 -16.74 1.53 23.93
CA GLY A 420 -16.86 2.90 24.46
C GLY A 420 -16.56 4.02 23.47
N TYR A 421 -16.62 3.76 22.17
CA TYR A 421 -16.49 4.80 21.15
C TYR A 421 -17.69 5.74 21.12
N THR A 422 -17.45 7.00 20.76
CA THR A 422 -18.48 7.94 20.37
C THR A 422 -18.62 7.94 18.85
N SER A 423 -19.72 7.38 18.34
CA SER A 423 -20.01 7.25 16.92
C SER A 423 -20.92 8.37 16.42
N TYR A 424 -20.42 9.21 15.51
CA TYR A 424 -21.18 10.30 14.87
C TYR A 424 -21.77 9.81 13.55
N LYS A 425 -23.12 9.79 13.49
CA LYS A 425 -23.87 9.27 12.32
C LYS A 425 -24.31 10.41 11.42
N LEU A 426 -23.66 10.58 10.31
CA LEU A 426 -23.96 11.56 9.27
C LEU A 426 -24.65 10.86 8.09
N TYR A 427 -25.89 10.45 8.31
CA TYR A 427 -26.70 9.70 7.36
C TYR A 427 -27.62 10.61 6.57
N CYS A 428 -27.54 10.56 5.23
CA CYS A 428 -28.38 11.40 4.38
C CYS A 428 -29.86 11.04 4.47
N HIS A 429 -30.20 9.74 4.46
CA HIS A 429 -31.61 9.31 4.51
C HIS A 429 -32.23 9.59 5.88
N THR A 430 -31.62 9.09 6.96
CA THR A 430 -32.25 9.15 8.30
C THR A 430 -32.15 10.53 8.94
N TYR A 431 -31.05 11.27 8.73
CA TYR A 431 -30.81 12.54 9.45
C TYR A 431 -30.67 13.76 8.54
N GLY A 432 -30.70 13.62 7.22
CA GLY A 432 -30.51 14.73 6.29
C GLY A 432 -29.14 15.39 6.42
N ALA A 433 -28.09 14.58 6.65
CA ALA A 433 -26.74 15.06 6.92
C ALA A 433 -26.18 15.90 5.75
N THR A 434 -25.31 16.85 6.07
CA THR A 434 -24.79 17.85 5.13
C THR A 434 -23.27 17.83 5.03
N THR A 435 -22.73 18.34 3.92
CA THR A 435 -21.28 18.54 3.71
C THR A 435 -20.62 19.34 4.84
N GLN A 436 -21.31 20.37 5.37
CA GLN A 436 -20.76 21.17 6.47
C GLN A 436 -20.59 20.34 7.75
N GLN A 437 -21.53 19.45 8.05
CA GLN A 437 -21.41 18.56 9.21
C GLN A 437 -20.25 17.56 9.06
N VAL A 438 -19.94 17.11 7.83
CA VAL A 438 -18.74 16.29 7.56
C VAL A 438 -17.48 17.11 7.88
N THR A 439 -17.38 18.33 7.34
CA THR A 439 -16.25 19.24 7.61
C THR A 439 -16.07 19.51 9.10
N ASP A 440 -17.14 19.84 9.81
CA ASP A 440 -17.10 20.15 11.25
C ASP A 440 -16.65 18.93 12.07
N ASN A 441 -17.16 17.74 11.73
CA ASN A 441 -16.78 16.51 12.40
C ASN A 441 -15.33 16.14 12.20
N LEU A 442 -14.82 16.23 10.97
CA LEU A 442 -13.42 15.93 10.66
C LEU A 442 -12.48 16.94 11.34
N ASN A 443 -12.81 18.24 11.27
CA ASN A 443 -12.01 19.29 11.93
C ASN A 443 -12.01 19.18 13.46
N ALA A 444 -13.05 18.59 14.04
CA ALA A 444 -13.11 18.32 15.49
C ALA A 444 -12.30 17.10 15.95
N GLY A 445 -11.63 16.39 15.03
CA GLY A 445 -10.82 15.21 15.31
C GLY A 445 -11.63 13.91 15.42
N ARG A 446 -11.23 12.93 14.61
CA ARG A 446 -11.79 11.56 14.56
C ARG A 446 -10.65 10.56 14.35
N SER A 447 -10.75 9.38 14.94
CA SER A 447 -9.82 8.29 14.68
C SER A 447 -10.19 7.51 13.41
N LEU A 448 -11.49 7.33 13.19
CA LEU A 448 -12.04 6.62 12.04
C LEU A 448 -13.05 7.50 11.30
N ALA A 449 -12.98 7.50 9.98
CA ALA A 449 -13.97 8.14 9.11
C ALA A 449 -14.40 7.14 8.03
N ILE A 450 -15.65 6.65 8.15
CA ILE A 450 -16.16 5.55 7.33
C ILE A 450 -17.28 6.06 6.45
N TYR A 451 -17.13 5.89 5.16
CA TYR A 451 -18.12 6.27 4.15
C TYR A 451 -18.67 5.04 3.42
N SER A 452 -19.99 4.98 3.21
CA SER A 452 -20.64 4.00 2.34
C SER A 452 -21.70 4.68 1.47
N GLY A 453 -21.47 4.70 0.17
CA GLY A 453 -22.35 5.35 -0.81
C GLY A 453 -21.75 5.41 -2.19
N HIS A 454 -22.34 6.24 -3.05
CA HIS A 454 -21.79 6.49 -4.38
C HIS A 454 -20.51 7.32 -4.30
N GLY A 455 -19.57 7.02 -5.19
CA GLY A 455 -18.32 7.76 -5.33
C GLY A 455 -17.89 7.89 -6.79
N ASP A 456 -16.94 8.78 -7.00
CA ASP A 456 -16.27 8.97 -8.28
C ASP A 456 -14.78 9.24 -8.00
N VAL A 457 -13.98 9.35 -9.04
CA VAL A 457 -12.54 9.60 -8.95
C VAL A 457 -12.19 10.77 -8.01
N THR A 458 -13.05 11.78 -7.90
CA THR A 458 -12.76 13.05 -7.20
C THR A 458 -13.68 13.37 -6.02
N LEU A 459 -14.61 12.46 -5.67
CA LEU A 459 -15.63 12.81 -4.65
C LEU A 459 -16.37 11.60 -4.07
N TRP A 460 -16.98 11.82 -2.91
CA TRP A 460 -18.18 11.13 -2.43
C TRP A 460 -19.41 11.87 -2.97
N ALA A 461 -20.35 11.14 -3.58
CA ALA A 461 -21.40 11.78 -4.36
C ALA A 461 -22.66 12.16 -3.56
N ASP A 462 -23.13 11.31 -2.67
CA ASP A 462 -24.48 11.42 -2.11
C ASP A 462 -24.63 11.07 -0.62
N GLY A 463 -23.56 10.88 0.10
CA GLY A 463 -23.72 10.42 1.46
C GLY A 463 -22.85 11.01 2.57
N PRO A 464 -22.87 12.31 2.92
CA PRO A 464 -23.15 13.58 2.19
C PRO A 464 -22.10 13.87 1.10
N PRO A 465 -22.42 14.68 0.09
CA PRO A 465 -21.45 15.02 -0.96
C PRO A 465 -20.19 15.66 -0.38
N PHE A 466 -19.03 15.19 -0.78
CA PHE A 466 -17.72 15.69 -0.32
C PHE A 466 -16.68 15.50 -1.41
N ASN A 467 -16.04 16.57 -1.86
CA ASN A 467 -15.13 16.54 -3.00
C ASN A 467 -13.72 16.99 -2.61
N GLN A 468 -12.78 16.96 -3.58
CA GLN A 468 -11.39 17.37 -3.38
C GLN A 468 -11.27 18.80 -2.81
N SER A 469 -12.11 19.75 -3.22
CA SER A 469 -12.07 21.12 -2.67
C SER A 469 -12.47 21.15 -1.20
N ASN A 470 -13.40 20.29 -0.78
CA ASN A 470 -13.78 20.16 0.63
C ASN A 470 -12.63 19.56 1.45
N VAL A 471 -11.94 18.54 0.91
CA VAL A 471 -10.75 17.94 1.55
C VAL A 471 -9.63 18.96 1.71
N ASN A 472 -9.34 19.73 0.67
CA ASN A 472 -8.31 20.78 0.70
C ASN A 472 -8.64 21.95 1.65
N ALA A 473 -9.92 22.13 2.00
CA ALA A 473 -10.38 23.13 2.96
C ALA A 473 -10.37 22.64 4.43
N LEU A 474 -10.06 21.38 4.68
CA LEU A 474 -9.94 20.85 6.05
C LEU A 474 -8.78 21.52 6.79
N VAL A 475 -8.97 21.67 8.12
CA VAL A 475 -7.99 22.23 9.05
C VAL A 475 -7.77 21.32 10.27
N ASN A 476 -8.11 20.04 10.13
CA ASN A 476 -8.01 19.07 11.21
C ASN A 476 -6.56 18.87 11.66
N ALA A 477 -6.35 18.86 12.97
CA ALA A 477 -5.06 18.59 13.60
C ALA A 477 -4.85 17.13 13.98
N TYR A 478 -5.94 16.35 13.99
CA TYR A 478 -5.97 14.92 14.25
C TYR A 478 -6.39 14.20 12.97
N TYR A 479 -5.67 13.15 12.62
CA TYR A 479 -5.80 12.51 11.31
C TYR A 479 -6.52 11.17 11.44
N PRO A 480 -7.73 11.02 10.86
CA PRO A 480 -8.45 9.74 10.86
C PRO A 480 -7.78 8.72 9.93
N PHE A 481 -8.07 7.43 10.15
CA PHE A 481 -8.03 6.44 9.08
C PHE A 481 -9.34 6.55 8.29
N VAL A 482 -9.25 6.83 6.99
CA VAL A 482 -10.42 7.00 6.12
C VAL A 482 -10.69 5.72 5.34
N CYS A 483 -11.87 5.12 5.52
CA CYS A 483 -12.34 3.97 4.74
C CYS A 483 -13.49 4.40 3.83
N SER A 484 -13.30 4.26 2.53
CA SER A 484 -14.25 4.66 1.51
C SER A 484 -14.83 3.44 0.80
N HIS A 485 -16.00 2.99 1.25
CA HIS A 485 -16.76 1.94 0.58
C HIS A 485 -17.58 2.55 -0.56
N ALA A 486 -16.88 2.98 -1.61
CA ALA A 486 -17.43 3.71 -2.75
C ALA A 486 -16.61 3.49 -4.02
N CYS A 487 -17.26 3.67 -5.17
CA CYS A 487 -16.65 3.52 -6.48
C CYS A 487 -15.50 4.52 -6.69
N LEU A 488 -14.40 4.09 -7.34
CA LEU A 488 -13.36 4.92 -7.97
C LEU A 488 -12.56 5.86 -7.05
N THR A 489 -12.91 5.97 -5.77
CA THR A 489 -12.28 6.95 -4.85
C THR A 489 -10.81 6.67 -4.57
N GLY A 490 -10.33 5.44 -4.82
CA GLY A 490 -8.94 5.00 -4.74
C GLY A 490 -8.31 4.70 -6.10
N GLN A 491 -8.82 5.26 -7.22
CA GLN A 491 -8.28 5.04 -8.57
C GLN A 491 -6.98 5.85 -8.78
N PHE A 492 -5.91 5.44 -8.13
CA PHE A 492 -4.61 6.12 -8.11
C PHE A 492 -3.86 6.14 -9.45
N THR A 493 -4.44 5.58 -10.53
CA THR A 493 -3.97 5.72 -11.92
C THR A 493 -4.59 6.92 -12.63
N ALA A 494 -5.63 7.55 -12.07
CA ALA A 494 -6.13 8.84 -12.54
C ALA A 494 -5.19 9.97 -12.06
N GLY A 495 -5.14 11.10 -12.73
CA GLY A 495 -4.18 12.18 -12.44
C GLY A 495 -4.08 12.58 -10.97
N GLU A 496 -5.20 12.73 -10.25
CA GLU A 496 -5.29 12.79 -8.79
C GLU A 496 -6.64 12.25 -8.35
N CYS A 497 -6.67 11.10 -7.72
CA CYS A 497 -7.92 10.56 -7.19
C CYS A 497 -8.26 11.16 -5.81
N PHE A 498 -9.51 10.92 -5.38
CA PHE A 498 -10.01 11.45 -4.13
C PHE A 498 -9.16 11.02 -2.92
N GLY A 499 -8.77 9.74 -2.85
CA GLY A 499 -7.89 9.22 -1.79
C GLY A 499 -6.51 9.90 -1.77
N GLU A 500 -5.93 10.20 -2.93
CA GLU A 500 -4.66 10.93 -3.00
C GLU A 500 -4.77 12.36 -2.49
N THR A 501 -5.87 13.06 -2.80
CA THR A 501 -6.10 14.41 -2.24
C THR A 501 -6.12 14.40 -0.72
N TRP A 502 -6.74 13.39 -0.09
CA TRP A 502 -6.75 13.24 1.36
C TRP A 502 -5.35 13.10 1.96
N LEU A 503 -4.44 12.46 1.25
CA LEU A 503 -3.05 12.29 1.70
C LEU A 503 -2.15 13.48 1.33
N ARG A 504 -2.32 14.05 0.13
CA ARG A 504 -1.44 15.10 -0.42
C ARG A 504 -1.61 16.44 0.28
N THR A 505 -2.81 16.76 0.77
CA THR A 505 -3.07 18.00 1.54
C THR A 505 -2.31 18.02 2.88
N SER A 506 -2.06 19.21 3.42
CA SER A 506 -1.41 19.38 4.73
C SER A 506 -2.25 18.88 5.92
N HIS A 507 -3.55 18.79 5.73
CA HIS A 507 -4.53 18.24 6.67
C HIS A 507 -5.09 16.92 6.12
N GLY A 508 -6.35 16.57 6.39
CA GLY A 508 -6.98 15.38 5.83
C GLY A 508 -6.67 14.11 6.62
N THR A 509 -6.01 13.13 6.00
CA THR A 509 -5.72 11.83 6.63
C THR A 509 -4.24 11.42 6.50
N PHE A 510 -3.79 10.49 7.34
CA PHE A 510 -2.51 9.81 7.19
C PHE A 510 -2.61 8.53 6.34
N ALA A 511 -3.82 7.93 6.22
CA ALA A 511 -4.08 6.78 5.36
C ALA A 511 -5.52 6.77 4.86
N PHE A 512 -5.70 6.32 3.62
CA PHE A 512 -6.99 6.19 2.94
C PHE A 512 -7.09 4.77 2.34
N TRP A 513 -8.24 4.13 2.51
CA TRP A 513 -8.53 2.84 1.92
C TRP A 513 -9.76 2.95 1.05
N GLY A 514 -9.64 2.63 -0.24
CA GLY A 514 -10.72 2.81 -1.20
C GLY A 514 -10.53 2.02 -2.48
N SER A 515 -11.59 1.95 -3.27
CA SER A 515 -11.66 1.17 -4.49
C SER A 515 -11.11 1.90 -5.71
N SER A 516 -10.37 1.18 -6.55
CA SER A 516 -9.85 1.68 -7.83
C SER A 516 -10.83 1.51 -9.01
N VAL A 517 -11.94 0.79 -8.84
CA VAL A 517 -13.01 0.61 -9.81
C VAL A 517 -14.37 0.75 -9.13
N THR A 518 -15.49 0.51 -9.85
CA THR A 518 -16.82 0.49 -9.23
C THR A 518 -16.92 -0.62 -8.17
N SER A 519 -17.58 -0.38 -7.05
CA SER A 519 -17.82 -1.34 -5.98
C SER A 519 -19.27 -1.82 -5.95
N TYR A 520 -19.57 -2.85 -5.14
CA TYR A 520 -20.88 -3.43 -5.01
C TYR A 520 -21.47 -3.18 -3.62
N TRP A 521 -22.79 -3.11 -3.51
CA TRP A 521 -23.47 -2.80 -2.24
C TRP A 521 -23.26 -3.88 -1.16
N ASN A 522 -23.55 -5.14 -1.50
CA ASN A 522 -23.54 -6.23 -0.51
C ASN A 522 -22.12 -6.69 -0.15
N GLU A 523 -21.22 -6.67 -1.13
CA GLU A 523 -19.82 -7.03 -0.90
C GLU A 523 -19.10 -6.00 -0.02
N ASP A 524 -19.40 -4.71 -0.19
CA ASP A 524 -18.89 -3.65 0.71
C ASP A 524 -19.43 -3.79 2.13
N ASP A 525 -20.72 -4.22 2.30
CA ASP A 525 -21.29 -4.54 3.61
C ASP A 525 -20.47 -5.62 4.32
N ILE A 526 -20.21 -6.74 3.63
CA ILE A 526 -19.45 -7.86 4.18
C ILE A 526 -18.01 -7.48 4.47
N LEU A 527 -17.39 -6.74 3.54
CA LEU A 527 -16.02 -6.27 3.68
C LEU A 527 -15.85 -5.36 4.92
N GLN A 528 -16.75 -4.39 5.10
CA GLN A 528 -16.72 -3.49 6.26
C GLN A 528 -16.94 -4.24 7.57
N LYS A 529 -17.92 -5.15 7.64
CA LYS A 529 -18.17 -5.99 8.82
C LYS A 529 -16.93 -6.79 9.20
N GLY A 530 -16.29 -7.44 8.22
CA GLY A 530 -15.06 -8.19 8.44
C GLY A 530 -13.91 -7.32 8.93
N MET A 531 -13.74 -6.10 8.40
CA MET A 531 -12.72 -5.17 8.89
C MET A 531 -12.93 -4.83 10.37
N PHE A 532 -14.16 -4.52 10.77
CA PHE A 532 -14.48 -4.18 12.15
C PHE A 532 -14.39 -5.39 13.09
N GLU A 533 -14.79 -6.58 12.62
CA GLU A 533 -14.57 -7.81 13.39
C GLU A 533 -13.07 -8.05 13.65
N GLY A 534 -12.22 -7.92 12.65
CA GLY A 534 -10.76 -8.07 12.81
C GLY A 534 -10.16 -7.04 13.74
N PHE A 535 -10.64 -5.80 13.70
CA PHE A 535 -10.11 -4.69 14.48
C PHE A 535 -10.51 -4.70 15.95
N PHE A 536 -11.75 -5.10 16.27
CA PHE A 536 -12.31 -4.98 17.63
C PHE A 536 -12.55 -6.29 18.37
N ASN A 537 -12.59 -7.42 17.70
CA ASN A 537 -13.18 -8.67 18.20
C ASN A 537 -12.93 -9.02 19.68
N GLU A 538 -13.88 -8.71 20.52
CA GLU A 538 -13.91 -9.09 21.95
C GLU A 538 -14.70 -10.39 22.22
N GLN A 539 -15.26 -11.05 21.20
CA GLN A 539 -16.24 -12.12 21.36
C GLN A 539 -15.65 -13.53 21.43
N SER A 540 -14.38 -13.73 21.13
CA SER A 540 -13.74 -15.04 21.17
C SER A 540 -12.78 -15.19 22.36
N PRO A 541 -13.01 -16.14 23.27
CA PRO A 541 -12.12 -16.38 24.40
C PRO A 541 -10.77 -16.98 24.03
N LEU A 542 -10.49 -17.21 22.73
CA LEU A 542 -9.22 -17.73 22.22
C LEU A 542 -8.31 -16.65 21.60
N GLU A 543 -8.76 -15.39 21.58
CA GLU A 543 -8.17 -14.39 20.73
C GLU A 543 -7.90 -13.09 21.50
N ASP A 544 -6.71 -13.01 22.09
CA ASP A 544 -6.26 -11.85 22.89
C ASP A 544 -5.67 -10.71 22.04
N GLN A 545 -5.79 -10.74 20.69
CA GLN A 545 -5.13 -9.75 19.84
C GLN A 545 -6.05 -9.17 18.77
N ASN A 546 -6.41 -7.91 18.90
CA ASN A 546 -7.04 -7.12 17.84
C ASN A 546 -6.04 -6.86 16.71
N LEU A 547 -6.53 -6.82 15.46
CA LEU A 547 -5.71 -6.50 14.29
C LEU A 547 -5.65 -4.98 14.11
N THR A 548 -4.83 -4.32 14.89
CA THR A 548 -4.79 -2.87 14.98
C THR A 548 -3.91 -2.20 13.92
N TRP A 549 -3.02 -2.95 13.26
CA TRP A 549 -2.33 -2.44 12.07
C TRP A 549 -3.30 -2.26 10.90
N ILE A 550 -3.16 -1.15 10.14
CA ILE A 550 -4.03 -0.84 9.00
C ILE A 550 -4.14 -2.02 8.03
N SER A 551 -3.00 -2.60 7.65
CA SER A 551 -3.01 -3.76 6.74
C SER A 551 -3.65 -4.99 7.37
N GLY A 552 -3.49 -5.22 8.68
CA GLY A 552 -4.13 -6.32 9.40
C GLY A 552 -5.65 -6.24 9.36
N MET A 553 -6.20 -5.07 9.68
CA MET A 553 -7.63 -4.79 9.62
C MET A 553 -8.19 -5.00 8.21
N THR A 554 -7.54 -4.41 7.20
CA THR A 554 -8.00 -4.46 5.81
C THR A 554 -7.84 -5.83 5.16
N ASP A 555 -6.75 -6.54 5.42
CA ASP A 555 -6.53 -7.89 4.92
C ASP A 555 -7.47 -8.91 5.56
N TYR A 556 -7.79 -8.74 6.84
CA TYR A 556 -8.79 -9.58 7.48
C TYR A 556 -10.19 -9.34 6.87
N GLY A 557 -10.55 -8.09 6.58
CA GLY A 557 -11.79 -7.77 5.87
C GLY A 557 -11.91 -8.51 4.53
N LYS A 558 -10.83 -8.53 3.73
CA LYS A 558 -10.77 -9.31 2.47
C LYS A 558 -10.91 -10.83 2.70
N ARG A 559 -10.28 -11.38 3.75
CA ARG A 559 -10.39 -12.82 4.11
C ARG A 559 -11.78 -13.16 4.64
N TYR A 560 -12.43 -12.27 5.37
CA TYR A 560 -13.81 -12.42 5.80
C TYR A 560 -14.75 -12.49 4.59
N LEU A 561 -14.57 -11.59 3.62
CA LEU A 561 -15.30 -11.61 2.34
C LEU A 561 -15.04 -12.90 1.56
N TYR A 562 -13.78 -13.39 1.51
CA TYR A 562 -13.44 -14.68 0.91
C TYR A 562 -14.14 -15.85 1.61
N ASN A 563 -14.23 -15.88 2.94
CA ASN A 563 -14.99 -16.89 3.66
C ASN A 563 -16.49 -16.80 3.38
N TYR A 564 -17.01 -15.59 3.18
CA TYR A 564 -18.44 -15.38 2.90
C TYR A 564 -18.84 -15.84 1.49
N TYR A 565 -18.04 -15.50 0.44
CA TYR A 565 -18.34 -15.74 -0.97
C TYR A 565 -17.52 -16.86 -1.63
N SER A 566 -16.50 -17.40 -0.95
CA SER A 566 -15.45 -18.27 -1.55
C SER A 566 -14.56 -17.53 -2.57
N GLY A 567 -13.63 -18.24 -3.23
CA GLY A 567 -12.59 -17.64 -4.10
C GLY A 567 -13.04 -17.23 -5.51
N GLY A 568 -14.36 -17.22 -5.82
CA GLY A 568 -14.88 -16.93 -7.16
C GLY A 568 -15.47 -15.51 -7.33
N GLY A 569 -15.76 -15.13 -8.57
CA GLY A 569 -16.57 -13.97 -8.91
C GLY A 569 -16.04 -12.64 -8.38
N SER A 570 -16.84 -11.96 -7.56
CA SER A 570 -16.50 -10.65 -6.98
C SER A 570 -15.34 -10.66 -6.01
N THR A 571 -14.96 -11.81 -5.44
CA THR A 571 -13.89 -11.89 -4.43
C THR A 571 -12.54 -11.45 -5.00
N LEU A 572 -12.12 -11.97 -6.15
CA LEU A 572 -10.87 -11.57 -6.79
C LEU A 572 -10.84 -10.06 -7.06
N ARG A 573 -11.91 -9.52 -7.64
CA ARG A 573 -12.05 -8.07 -7.87
C ARG A 573 -11.84 -7.26 -6.57
N TYR A 574 -12.41 -7.71 -5.45
CA TYR A 574 -12.32 -7.04 -4.15
C TYR A 574 -10.92 -7.10 -3.55
N PHE A 575 -10.18 -8.18 -3.77
CA PHE A 575 -8.78 -8.27 -3.38
C PHE A 575 -7.90 -7.30 -4.16
N GLU A 576 -8.17 -7.13 -5.46
CA GLU A 576 -7.41 -6.26 -6.35
C GLU A 576 -7.77 -4.78 -6.20
N MET A 577 -9.06 -4.43 -6.14
CA MET A 577 -9.50 -3.05 -6.25
C MET A 577 -9.31 -2.21 -4.98
N TYR A 578 -9.35 -2.82 -3.80
CA TYR A 578 -9.17 -2.10 -2.56
C TYR A 578 -7.70 -2.03 -2.17
N ASN A 579 -7.11 -0.83 -2.25
CA ASN A 579 -5.71 -0.58 -1.97
C ASN A 579 -5.55 0.38 -0.78
N ILE A 580 -4.46 0.22 0.01
CA ILE A 580 -4.08 1.17 1.06
C ILE A 580 -3.24 2.28 0.41
N LEU A 581 -3.77 3.49 0.39
CA LEU A 581 -2.99 4.70 0.19
C LEU A 581 -2.55 5.18 1.58
N GLY A 582 -1.28 4.96 1.91
CA GLY A 582 -0.72 5.17 3.25
C GLY A 582 0.35 4.15 3.62
N ASP A 583 0.90 4.28 4.81
CA ASP A 583 1.88 3.33 5.37
C ASP A 583 1.14 2.12 5.98
N PRO A 584 1.33 0.89 5.45
CA PRO A 584 0.60 -0.29 5.92
C PRO A 584 0.98 -0.74 7.34
N SER A 585 2.12 -0.27 7.84
CA SER A 585 2.67 -0.65 9.15
C SER A 585 2.26 0.30 10.29
N VAL A 586 1.29 1.19 10.07
CA VAL A 586 0.74 2.03 11.12
C VAL A 586 -0.20 1.21 12.00
N ASP A 587 0.05 1.28 13.30
CA ASP A 587 -0.80 0.74 14.36
C ASP A 587 -1.84 1.80 14.75
N LEU A 588 -3.12 1.47 14.64
CA LEU A 588 -4.22 2.40 14.92
C LEU A 588 -4.44 2.55 16.42
N TRP A 589 -4.63 3.77 16.88
CA TRP A 589 -5.03 4.04 18.26
C TRP A 589 -6.47 3.58 18.49
N THR A 590 -6.68 2.79 19.56
CA THR A 590 -7.99 2.30 19.99
C THR A 590 -8.42 2.86 21.35
N ASP A 591 -7.49 3.45 22.09
CA ASP A 591 -7.75 4.16 23.34
C ASP A 591 -6.85 5.39 23.49
N VAL A 592 -7.10 6.18 24.52
CA VAL A 592 -6.24 7.29 24.92
C VAL A 592 -4.86 6.77 25.27
N PRO A 593 -3.79 7.26 24.61
CA PRO A 593 -2.46 6.68 24.78
C PRO A 593 -1.94 6.69 26.21
N HIS A 594 -1.54 5.54 26.72
CA HIS A 594 -1.00 5.34 28.05
C HIS A 594 0.43 5.84 28.17
N THR A 595 0.81 6.30 29.35
CA THR A 595 2.20 6.70 29.64
C THR A 595 2.96 5.51 30.19
N LEU A 596 4.07 5.16 29.51
CA LEU A 596 4.96 4.08 29.92
C LEU A 596 5.88 4.52 31.08
N THR A 597 6.12 3.61 32.02
CA THR A 597 7.19 3.73 33.02
C THR A 597 8.31 2.75 32.66
N VAL A 598 9.50 3.30 32.34
CA VAL A 598 10.64 2.51 31.86
C VAL A 598 11.84 2.73 32.76
N SER A 599 12.53 1.66 33.16
CA SER A 599 13.77 1.74 33.91
C SER A 599 14.83 0.80 33.35
N PHE A 600 16.06 1.31 33.28
CA PHE A 600 17.25 0.60 32.78
C PHE A 600 18.53 1.21 33.37
N PRO A 601 19.67 0.52 33.31
CA PRO A 601 20.95 1.07 33.75
C PRO A 601 21.36 2.30 32.94
N GLY A 602 21.81 3.39 33.60
CA GLY A 602 22.27 4.60 32.92
C GLY A 602 23.59 4.44 32.14
N ALA A 603 24.26 3.30 32.29
CA ALA A 603 25.46 2.94 31.54
C ALA A 603 25.53 1.43 31.29
N VAL A 604 26.12 1.06 30.13
CA VAL A 604 26.40 -0.30 29.70
C VAL A 604 27.90 -0.40 29.43
N LEU A 605 28.54 -1.43 29.94
CA LEU A 605 29.98 -1.61 29.69
C LEU A 605 30.23 -2.25 28.31
N ILE A 606 31.28 -1.80 27.64
CA ILE A 606 31.77 -2.47 26.44
C ILE A 606 32.03 -3.96 26.76
N GLY A 607 31.49 -4.85 25.90
CA GLY A 607 31.56 -6.29 26.09
C GLY A 607 30.59 -6.87 27.12
N GLN A 608 29.69 -6.05 27.70
CA GLN A 608 28.65 -6.54 28.59
C GLN A 608 27.67 -7.46 27.82
N PRO A 609 27.45 -8.71 28.27
CA PRO A 609 26.71 -9.71 27.51
C PRO A 609 25.19 -9.54 27.61
N THR A 610 24.68 -8.79 28.60
CA THR A 610 23.23 -8.65 28.83
C THR A 610 22.86 -7.25 29.26
N LEU A 611 21.63 -6.83 28.88
CA LEU A 611 20.99 -5.61 29.36
C LEU A 611 19.54 -5.89 29.75
N THR A 612 19.17 -5.45 30.96
CA THR A 612 17.77 -5.57 31.43
C THR A 612 17.08 -4.21 31.33
N VAL A 613 15.88 -4.22 30.77
CA VAL A 613 14.96 -3.08 30.71
C VAL A 613 13.64 -3.51 31.36
N ASN A 614 13.13 -2.72 32.28
CA ASN A 614 11.84 -2.95 32.91
C ASN A 614 10.84 -1.93 32.38
N VAL A 615 9.65 -2.41 32.02
CA VAL A 615 8.57 -1.64 31.40
C VAL A 615 7.26 -1.93 32.14
N SER A 616 6.47 -0.89 32.41
CA SER A 616 5.11 -1.01 32.95
C SER A 616 4.23 0.12 32.43
N GLY A 617 2.92 -0.03 32.55
CA GLY A 617 1.94 0.98 32.12
C GLY A 617 1.44 0.77 30.68
N TYR A 618 1.76 -0.36 30.03
CA TYR A 618 1.18 -0.77 28.73
C TYR A 618 -0.13 -1.56 28.96
N PRO A 619 -1.18 -1.29 28.16
CA PRO A 619 -2.46 -1.97 28.34
C PRO A 619 -2.49 -3.38 27.72
N ASP A 620 -1.83 -3.59 26.57
CA ASP A 620 -1.86 -4.83 25.81
C ASP A 620 -0.46 -5.38 25.62
N TRP A 621 0.29 -4.91 24.64
CA TRP A 621 1.68 -5.30 24.38
C TRP A 621 2.60 -4.07 24.33
N ALA A 622 3.86 -4.31 24.64
CA ALA A 622 4.91 -3.33 24.43
C ALA A 622 6.16 -3.99 23.87
N MET A 623 6.99 -3.21 23.19
CA MET A 623 8.24 -3.64 22.58
C MET A 623 9.35 -2.71 22.99
N VAL A 624 10.49 -3.26 23.39
CA VAL A 624 11.71 -2.51 23.66
C VAL A 624 12.65 -2.65 22.48
N ASN A 625 13.12 -1.52 21.96
CA ASN A 625 14.18 -1.46 20.98
C ASN A 625 15.38 -0.72 21.55
N ILE A 626 16.55 -1.32 21.53
CA ILE A 626 17.81 -0.69 21.89
C ILE A 626 18.68 -0.55 20.65
N TYR A 627 19.21 0.64 20.43
CA TYR A 627 19.92 1.01 19.20
C TYR A 627 21.16 1.83 19.49
N SER A 628 22.31 1.39 18.95
CA SER A 628 23.54 2.18 18.90
C SER A 628 23.82 2.65 17.49
N SER A 629 23.73 3.97 17.25
CA SER A 629 23.98 4.56 15.93
C SER A 629 25.45 4.44 15.51
N VAL A 630 26.38 4.40 16.47
CA VAL A 630 27.82 4.28 16.20
C VAL A 630 28.18 2.93 15.58
N GLU A 631 27.54 1.84 16.04
CA GLU A 631 27.78 0.50 15.53
C GLU A 631 26.70 0.02 14.58
N ASN A 632 25.64 0.81 14.38
CA ASN A 632 24.42 0.40 13.66
C ASN A 632 23.85 -0.94 14.16
N LEU A 633 23.97 -1.19 15.47
CA LEU A 633 23.46 -2.37 16.14
C LEU A 633 22.11 -2.10 16.78
N MET A 634 21.16 -2.98 16.50
CA MET A 634 19.80 -2.92 17.01
C MET A 634 19.39 -4.26 17.59
N PHE A 635 18.75 -4.24 18.77
CA PHE A 635 18.12 -5.41 19.39
C PHE A 635 16.69 -5.04 19.75
N THR A 636 15.75 -5.85 19.31
CA THR A 636 14.32 -5.65 19.53
C THR A 636 13.73 -6.85 20.21
N GLN A 637 12.91 -6.64 21.23
CA GLN A 637 12.23 -7.72 21.93
C GLN A 637 10.89 -7.24 22.52
N TYR A 638 9.85 -8.08 22.41
CA TYR A 638 8.58 -7.84 23.08
C TYR A 638 8.72 -7.98 24.59
N VAL A 639 7.94 -7.18 25.31
CA VAL A 639 7.88 -7.21 26.77
C VAL A 639 7.09 -8.44 27.18
N GLY A 640 7.74 -9.37 27.89
CA GLY A 640 7.09 -10.57 28.40
C GLY A 640 6.22 -10.31 29.64
N ALA A 641 5.51 -11.34 30.08
CA ALA A 641 4.75 -11.31 31.32
C ALA A 641 5.64 -10.88 32.50
N GLY A 642 5.22 -9.87 33.25
CA GLY A 642 5.99 -9.27 34.36
C GLY A 642 6.81 -8.04 33.99
N GLY A 643 6.77 -7.57 32.74
CA GLY A 643 7.32 -6.27 32.36
C GLY A 643 8.84 -6.22 32.26
N VAL A 644 9.53 -7.34 32.14
CA VAL A 644 11.00 -7.42 32.12
C VAL A 644 11.50 -7.92 30.78
N VAL A 645 12.39 -7.15 30.16
CA VAL A 645 13.10 -7.54 28.94
C VAL A 645 14.58 -7.75 29.28
N ASN A 646 15.09 -8.93 28.98
CA ASN A 646 16.51 -9.28 29.15
C ASN A 646 17.14 -9.49 27.76
N PHE A 647 17.83 -8.50 27.27
CA PHE A 647 18.57 -8.60 26.03
C PHE A 647 19.81 -9.46 26.19
N ASN A 648 19.99 -10.42 25.31
CA ASN A 648 21.29 -11.08 25.12
C ASN A 648 22.04 -10.29 24.04
N LEU A 649 23.09 -9.58 24.45
CA LEU A 649 23.89 -8.72 23.58
C LEU A 649 25.02 -9.50 22.87
N GLY A 650 25.13 -10.82 23.09
CA GLY A 650 26.23 -11.63 22.55
C GLY A 650 27.59 -11.16 23.04
N GLY A 651 28.43 -10.64 22.11
CA GLY A 651 29.73 -10.00 22.43
C GLY A 651 29.62 -8.60 23.03
N GLY A 652 28.40 -8.07 23.18
CA GLY A 652 28.14 -6.71 23.65
C GLY A 652 28.48 -5.63 22.61
N PHE A 653 28.34 -4.37 23.01
CA PHE A 653 28.83 -3.22 22.24
C PHE A 653 30.36 -3.16 22.33
N THR A 654 30.98 -2.79 21.21
CA THR A 654 32.47 -2.72 21.10
C THR A 654 32.99 -1.29 21.10
N LEU A 655 32.16 -0.31 20.76
CA LEU A 655 32.52 1.10 20.71
C LEU A 655 31.73 1.89 21.76
N PRO A 656 32.39 2.89 22.40
CA PRO A 656 31.68 3.79 23.28
C PRO A 656 30.76 4.72 22.48
N GLY A 657 29.65 5.10 23.10
CA GLY A 657 28.65 5.95 22.45
C GLY A 657 27.38 6.05 23.26
N THR A 658 26.34 6.58 22.62
CA THR A 658 25.00 6.63 23.19
C THR A 658 24.20 5.41 22.74
N LEU A 659 23.61 4.71 23.70
CA LEU A 659 22.62 3.70 23.47
C LEU A 659 21.23 4.33 23.61
N HIS A 660 20.45 4.32 22.55
CA HIS A 660 19.05 4.75 22.56
C HIS A 660 18.15 3.58 22.98
N ILE A 661 17.27 3.83 23.91
CA ILE A 661 16.26 2.89 24.40
C ILE A 661 14.90 3.45 24.04
N TRP A 662 14.26 2.84 23.08
CA TRP A 662 12.88 3.15 22.69
C TRP A 662 11.94 2.09 23.23
N VAL A 663 10.78 2.52 23.74
CA VAL A 663 9.70 1.59 24.08
C VAL A 663 8.43 2.09 23.41
N THR A 664 7.82 1.22 22.61
CA THR A 664 6.56 1.46 21.93
C THR A 664 5.61 0.32 22.25
N GLY A 665 4.32 0.55 22.10
CA GLY A 665 3.30 -0.46 22.31
C GLY A 665 1.96 0.03 21.81
N HIS A 666 1.01 -0.88 21.66
CA HIS A 666 -0.35 -0.52 21.31
C HIS A 666 -0.94 0.40 22.39
N ASP A 667 -1.57 1.48 21.95
CA ASP A 667 -2.12 2.52 22.84
C ASP A 667 -1.13 3.08 23.87
N CYS A 668 0.15 3.15 23.51
CA CYS A 668 1.20 3.69 24.37
C CYS A 668 1.90 4.90 23.75
N ARG A 669 2.04 5.97 24.54
CA ARG A 669 2.94 7.08 24.16
C ARG A 669 4.36 6.54 24.02
N PRO A 670 5.02 6.74 22.87
CA PRO A 670 6.40 6.28 22.69
C PRO A 670 7.33 6.85 23.78
N TYR A 671 8.12 5.99 24.39
CA TYR A 671 9.14 6.38 25.36
C TYR A 671 10.52 6.37 24.71
N HIS A 672 11.30 7.40 24.95
CA HIS A 672 12.70 7.47 24.55
C HIS A 672 13.60 7.79 25.75
N GLY A 673 14.57 6.95 25.99
CA GLY A 673 15.62 7.17 26.96
C GLY A 673 17.00 6.84 26.39
N THR A 674 18.05 7.20 27.11
CA THR A 674 19.43 6.95 26.69
C THR A 674 20.27 6.37 27.82
N ALA A 675 21.20 5.47 27.49
CA ALA A 675 22.28 5.03 28.35
C ALA A 675 23.63 5.29 27.66
N GLN A 676 24.73 5.33 28.43
CA GLN A 676 26.05 5.50 27.87
C GLN A 676 26.77 4.14 27.76
N ILE A 677 27.31 3.85 26.59
CA ILE A 677 28.22 2.72 26.41
C ILE A 677 29.63 3.20 26.78
N ILE A 678 30.21 2.64 27.84
CA ILE A 678 31.47 3.07 28.40
C ILE A 678 32.50 1.97 28.51
N PRO A 679 33.81 2.24 28.39
CA PRO A 679 34.83 1.21 28.57
C PRO A 679 34.94 0.76 30.04
N PRO A 680 35.33 -0.51 30.28
CA PRO A 680 35.32 -1.09 31.60
C PRO A 680 36.49 -0.60 32.49
N SER A 681 37.65 -0.24 31.93
CA SER A 681 38.84 0.24 32.66
C SER A 681 39.90 0.85 31.74
N GLY A 682 40.85 1.61 32.28
CA GLY A 682 42.01 2.17 31.55
C GLY A 682 41.70 3.33 30.62
N PRO A 683 42.68 3.73 29.77
CA PRO A 683 42.44 4.65 28.68
C PRO A 683 41.65 4.01 27.54
N TYR A 684 40.88 4.84 26.79
CA TYR A 684 40.15 4.39 25.57
C TYR A 684 40.02 5.60 24.65
N VAL A 685 40.79 5.59 23.56
CA VAL A 685 40.85 6.73 22.63
C VAL A 685 40.09 6.45 21.37
N ILE A 686 39.14 7.32 21.05
CA ILE A 686 38.26 7.22 19.87
C ILE A 686 38.33 8.48 19.02
N TYR A 687 37.80 8.40 17.82
CA TYR A 687 37.45 9.57 17.01
C TYR A 687 36.52 10.51 17.76
N ASN A 688 36.75 11.81 17.62
CA ASN A 688 35.93 12.86 18.22
C ASN A 688 35.36 13.83 17.20
N SER A 689 36.21 14.32 16.28
CA SER A 689 35.78 15.29 15.26
C SER A 689 36.72 15.29 14.07
N CYS A 690 36.23 15.71 12.91
CA CYS A 690 37.04 15.99 11.74
C CYS A 690 36.57 17.30 11.10
N GLN A 691 37.56 18.15 10.74
CA GLN A 691 37.30 19.35 9.96
C GLN A 691 38.18 19.30 8.71
N ILE A 692 37.59 19.57 7.57
CA ILE A 692 38.30 19.74 6.30
C ILE A 692 39.17 21.01 6.40
N ASN A 693 40.42 20.89 6.00
CA ASN A 693 41.38 21.97 5.95
C ASN A 693 42.04 22.02 4.57
N ASP A 694 41.36 22.59 3.64
CA ASP A 694 41.75 22.73 2.23
C ASP A 694 42.50 24.02 1.92
N ALA A 695 42.75 24.87 2.94
CA ALA A 695 43.30 26.19 2.79
C ALA A 695 44.70 26.24 2.17
N GLN A 696 45.53 25.18 2.32
CA GLN A 696 46.89 25.14 1.85
C GLN A 696 47.10 24.28 0.60
N VAL A 697 46.18 23.32 0.40
CA VAL A 697 46.34 22.26 -0.63
C VAL A 697 45.11 22.11 -1.52
N GLY A 698 44.01 22.75 -1.18
CA GLY A 698 42.71 22.72 -1.90
C GLY A 698 42.26 24.08 -2.39
N ASN A 699 40.95 24.24 -2.57
CA ASN A 699 40.33 25.46 -3.10
C ASN A 699 39.86 26.47 -2.00
N ASN A 700 40.06 26.13 -0.73
CA ASN A 700 39.77 26.96 0.46
C ASN A 700 38.27 27.31 0.62
N ASN A 701 37.38 26.37 0.28
CA ASN A 701 35.93 26.52 0.52
C ASN A 701 35.44 25.82 1.77
N GLY A 702 36.29 25.02 2.43
CA GLY A 702 35.99 24.26 3.65
C GLY A 702 35.21 22.97 3.39
N GLN A 703 35.13 22.54 2.15
CA GLN A 703 34.53 21.27 1.72
C GLN A 703 35.61 20.37 1.12
N TRP A 704 35.31 19.09 0.96
CA TRP A 704 36.18 18.17 0.23
C TRP A 704 35.56 17.89 -1.12
N ASP A 705 36.15 18.44 -2.16
CA ASP A 705 35.64 18.41 -3.51
C ASP A 705 36.29 17.29 -4.35
N TYR A 706 35.60 16.89 -5.42
CA TYR A 706 36.13 15.93 -6.39
C TYR A 706 37.52 16.42 -6.92
N SER A 707 38.43 15.47 -7.18
CA SER A 707 39.80 15.75 -7.65
C SER A 707 40.65 16.58 -6.68
N GLU A 708 40.14 16.88 -5.47
CA GLU A 708 40.82 17.73 -4.51
C GLU A 708 41.68 16.94 -3.54
N THR A 709 42.79 17.52 -3.17
CA THR A 709 43.60 17.11 -2.02
C THR A 709 43.29 18.02 -0.84
N THR A 710 42.99 17.45 0.33
CA THR A 710 42.73 18.21 1.54
C THR A 710 43.50 17.66 2.72
N ASP A 711 43.82 18.51 3.66
CA ASP A 711 44.29 18.15 4.99
C ASP A 711 43.07 17.95 5.93
N LEU A 712 43.24 17.07 6.91
CA LEU A 712 42.23 16.84 7.93
C LEU A 712 42.76 17.32 9.30
N ASN A 713 41.96 18.19 9.93
CA ASN A 713 42.12 18.53 11.34
C ASN A 713 41.29 17.53 12.15
N LEU A 714 41.88 16.37 12.47
CA LEU A 714 41.18 15.28 13.14
C LEU A 714 41.40 15.34 14.63
N GLY A 715 40.32 15.22 15.37
CA GLY A 715 40.27 15.19 16.82
C GLY A 715 40.08 13.78 17.35
N VAL A 716 40.80 13.39 18.37
CA VAL A 716 40.58 12.19 19.16
C VAL A 716 40.13 12.55 20.58
N LYS A 717 39.39 11.69 21.23
CA LYS A 717 38.92 11.84 22.60
C LYS A 717 39.26 10.59 23.42
N ASN A 718 39.81 10.78 24.61
CA ASN A 718 39.96 9.68 25.56
C ASN A 718 38.70 9.55 26.43
N VAL A 719 37.84 8.65 26.10
CA VAL A 719 36.60 8.34 26.85
C VAL A 719 36.81 7.32 27.97
N GLY A 720 38.05 6.82 28.11
CA GLY A 720 38.47 5.95 29.23
C GLY A 720 38.59 6.69 30.55
N ILE A 721 38.86 5.96 31.61
CA ILE A 721 38.95 6.51 32.97
C ILE A 721 40.41 6.79 33.42
N ALA A 722 41.37 6.55 32.55
CA ALA A 722 42.78 6.82 32.77
C ALA A 722 43.41 7.59 31.60
N ALA A 723 44.53 8.32 31.85
CA ALA A 723 45.27 9.00 30.80
C ALA A 723 45.86 8.01 29.80
N ALA A 724 45.75 8.32 28.49
CA ALA A 724 46.42 7.64 27.39
C ALA A 724 47.74 8.36 27.10
N ASN A 725 48.87 7.63 27.17
CA ASN A 725 50.20 8.24 27.02
C ASN A 725 50.77 7.97 25.61
N ASN A 726 51.40 9.00 25.00
CA ASN A 726 52.03 8.92 23.69
C ASN A 726 51.08 8.32 22.62
N VAL A 727 49.88 8.94 22.47
CA VAL A 727 48.85 8.49 21.55
C VAL A 727 49.30 8.76 20.11
N ASN A 728 49.24 7.69 19.29
CA ASN A 728 49.34 7.75 17.82
C ASN A 728 48.01 7.29 17.22
N ALA A 729 47.54 7.94 16.18
CA ALA A 729 46.40 7.51 15.41
C ALA A 729 46.75 7.29 13.95
N THR A 730 46.14 6.28 13.34
CA THR A 730 46.27 5.92 11.95
C THR A 730 44.89 5.86 11.31
N ILE A 731 44.68 6.46 10.15
CA ILE A 731 43.45 6.31 9.36
C ILE A 731 43.67 5.30 8.25
N SER A 732 42.61 4.58 7.90
CA SER A 732 42.53 3.67 6.77
C SER A 732 41.15 3.71 6.16
N GLU A 733 41.05 3.42 4.88
CA GLU A 733 39.83 3.31 4.15
C GLU A 733 39.99 2.29 2.99
N SER A 734 38.90 1.88 2.34
CA SER A 734 38.89 0.92 1.22
C SER A 734 38.15 1.42 -0.02
N ASP A 735 37.74 2.70 0.00
CA ASP A 735 37.00 3.32 -1.07
C ASP A 735 37.92 3.61 -2.28
N PRO A 736 37.68 3.04 -3.47
CA PRO A 736 38.51 3.27 -4.63
C PRO A 736 38.53 4.73 -5.14
N LEU A 737 37.62 5.56 -4.64
CA LEU A 737 37.51 6.99 -4.97
C LEU A 737 38.38 7.88 -4.05
N VAL A 738 39.00 7.27 -3.05
CA VAL A 738 39.82 7.97 -2.07
C VAL A 738 41.23 7.46 -2.07
N THR A 739 42.22 8.38 -1.96
CA THR A 739 43.63 8.06 -1.73
C THR A 739 44.11 8.74 -0.44
N ILE A 740 44.60 7.97 0.50
CA ILE A 740 45.24 8.51 1.72
C ILE A 740 46.72 8.81 1.37
N LEU A 741 47.12 10.07 1.48
CA LEU A 741 48.48 10.55 1.22
C LEU A 741 49.33 10.64 2.48
N ASP A 742 48.70 10.96 3.63
CA ASP A 742 49.30 10.87 4.97
C ASP A 742 48.29 10.22 5.93
N SER A 743 48.65 9.09 6.48
CA SER A 743 47.77 8.23 7.27
C SER A 743 47.98 8.30 8.77
N THR A 744 48.98 9.03 9.30
CA THR A 744 49.36 8.92 10.70
C THR A 744 49.57 10.26 11.37
N ALA A 745 49.10 10.37 12.62
CA ALA A 745 49.34 11.61 13.44
C ALA A 745 49.67 11.26 14.90
N PHE A 746 50.55 12.04 15.49
CA PHE A 746 50.96 11.95 16.91
C PHE A 746 50.23 12.98 17.75
N TYR A 747 49.48 12.52 18.75
CA TYR A 747 48.68 13.36 19.64
C TYR A 747 49.33 13.63 21.01
N GLY A 748 50.37 12.89 21.37
CA GLY A 748 50.96 12.99 22.70
C GLY A 748 50.10 12.38 23.82
N ASN A 749 50.02 12.97 24.98
CA ASN A 749 49.24 12.48 26.11
C ASN A 749 47.83 13.06 26.08
N VAL A 750 46.84 12.21 26.20
CA VAL A 750 45.40 12.57 26.24
C VAL A 750 44.81 12.11 27.57
N ASN A 751 44.52 13.08 28.49
CA ASN A 751 43.96 12.71 29.80
C ASN A 751 42.55 12.12 29.67
N ALA A 752 42.10 11.46 30.72
CA ALA A 752 40.72 10.93 30.78
C ALA A 752 39.69 12.05 30.60
N GLY A 753 38.78 11.90 29.66
CA GLY A 753 37.75 12.87 29.28
C GLY A 753 38.19 13.97 28.30
N ASP A 754 39.52 14.17 28.09
CA ASP A 754 40.05 15.22 27.21
C ASP A 754 39.95 14.82 25.73
N SER A 755 39.92 15.88 24.87
CA SER A 755 40.02 15.76 23.41
C SER A 755 41.21 16.55 22.90
N LEU A 756 41.93 16.02 21.91
CA LEU A 756 43.02 16.75 21.23
C LEU A 756 42.79 16.69 19.71
N VAL A 757 43.11 17.78 19.04
CA VAL A 757 43.10 17.90 17.58
C VAL A 757 44.52 18.15 17.09
N VAL A 758 44.93 17.41 16.07
CA VAL A 758 46.17 17.66 15.34
C VAL A 758 45.83 18.38 14.03
N PRO A 759 46.19 19.67 13.88
CA PRO A 759 45.95 20.41 12.64
C PRO A 759 46.75 19.83 11.50
N ALA A 760 46.10 19.63 10.33
CA ALA A 760 46.70 19.02 9.14
C ALA A 760 47.40 17.67 9.40
N GLY A 761 46.90 16.91 10.39
CA GLY A 761 47.50 15.65 10.83
C GLY A 761 47.37 14.50 9.83
N PHE A 762 46.47 14.62 8.89
CA PHE A 762 46.25 13.62 7.84
C PHE A 762 46.02 14.33 6.51
N ARG A 763 46.28 13.63 5.41
CA ARG A 763 46.07 14.17 4.08
C ARG A 763 45.41 13.14 3.19
N VAL A 764 44.33 13.55 2.51
CA VAL A 764 43.53 12.69 1.63
C VAL A 764 43.30 13.38 0.27
N GLN A 765 43.06 12.58 -0.75
CA GLN A 765 42.73 13.05 -2.10
C GLN A 765 41.49 12.31 -2.61
N ALA A 766 40.53 13.05 -3.16
CA ALA A 766 39.36 12.50 -3.85
C ALA A 766 39.67 12.26 -5.33
N ALA A 767 39.10 11.21 -5.90
CA ALA A 767 39.15 10.96 -7.34
C ALA A 767 38.31 11.98 -8.11
N GLY A 768 38.71 12.32 -9.33
CA GLY A 768 37.95 13.21 -10.21
C GLY A 768 36.64 12.61 -10.72
N SER A 769 36.45 11.30 -10.60
CA SER A 769 35.24 10.56 -10.93
C SER A 769 34.29 10.38 -9.74
N ALA A 770 34.61 10.92 -8.55
CA ALA A 770 33.75 10.81 -7.39
C ALA A 770 32.37 11.46 -7.68
N PRO A 771 31.26 10.75 -7.44
CA PRO A 771 29.95 11.33 -7.58
C PRO A 771 29.69 12.38 -6.48
N ASP A 772 28.75 13.27 -6.74
CA ASP A 772 28.33 14.27 -5.76
C ASP A 772 27.71 13.61 -4.51
N GLN A 773 28.01 14.20 -3.33
CA GLN A 773 27.57 13.71 -2.02
C GLN A 773 28.01 12.27 -1.71
N HIS A 774 29.12 11.83 -2.30
CA HIS A 774 29.69 10.52 -2.03
C HIS A 774 30.21 10.41 -0.60
N VAL A 775 29.74 9.41 0.15
CA VAL A 775 30.12 9.18 1.54
C VAL A 775 31.23 8.14 1.61
N SER A 776 32.41 8.53 2.06
CA SER A 776 33.55 7.63 2.31
C SER A 776 33.67 7.32 3.80
N LEU A 777 33.78 6.03 4.14
CA LEU A 777 33.94 5.56 5.52
C LEU A 777 35.41 5.33 5.85
N PHE A 778 35.92 6.12 6.79
CA PHE A 778 37.27 5.99 7.33
C PHE A 778 37.27 5.22 8.65
N ASN A 779 38.25 4.37 8.84
CA ASN A 779 38.55 3.73 10.10
C ASN A 779 39.77 4.44 10.75
N LEU A 780 39.65 4.78 12.02
CA LEU A 780 40.71 5.33 12.85
C LEU A 780 41.14 4.27 13.85
N THR A 781 42.45 3.97 13.87
CA THR A 781 43.07 3.13 14.88
C THR A 781 43.98 3.98 15.75
N ALA A 782 43.66 4.08 17.05
CA ALA A 782 44.50 4.79 18.02
C ALA A 782 45.27 3.79 18.88
N THR A 783 46.55 4.10 19.16
CA THR A 783 47.43 3.33 20.04
C THR A 783 48.08 4.23 21.06
N ALA A 784 48.39 3.73 22.25
CA ALA A 784 49.12 4.44 23.29
C ALA A 784 50.15 3.54 23.92
N SER A 785 51.17 4.12 24.62
CA SER A 785 52.17 3.33 25.30
C SER A 785 51.62 2.48 26.47
N ASN A 786 50.43 2.82 26.96
CA ASN A 786 49.75 2.13 28.05
C ASN A 786 48.37 1.58 27.69
N GLY A 787 48.09 1.38 26.37
CA GLY A 787 46.81 0.80 25.93
C GLY A 787 46.61 0.81 24.40
N GLY A 788 45.57 0.21 23.94
CA GLY A 788 45.22 0.07 22.52
C GLY A 788 45.67 -1.28 21.91
N PRO A 789 45.44 -1.51 20.60
CA PRO A 789 44.77 -0.57 19.72
C PRO A 789 43.27 -0.40 20.03
N TRP A 790 42.75 0.81 19.80
CA TRP A 790 41.32 1.09 19.82
C TRP A 790 40.89 1.56 18.42
N THR A 791 39.75 1.07 17.95
CA THR A 791 39.23 1.39 16.64
C THR A 791 37.95 2.22 16.77
N SER A 792 37.76 3.14 15.87
CA SER A 792 36.53 3.92 15.66
C SER A 792 36.42 4.30 14.19
N SER A 793 35.28 4.76 13.73
CA SER A 793 35.07 5.14 12.33
C SER A 793 34.40 6.51 12.23
N PHE A 794 34.54 7.15 11.08
CA PHE A 794 33.90 8.41 10.73
C PHE A 794 33.70 8.51 9.24
N ASN A 795 32.72 9.31 8.82
CA ASN A 795 32.41 9.54 7.41
C ASN A 795 32.92 10.91 6.99
N LEU A 796 33.39 10.99 5.74
CA LEU A 796 33.62 12.24 5.01
C LEU A 796 32.80 12.23 3.74
N ILE A 797 32.32 13.41 3.34
CA ILE A 797 31.53 13.59 2.12
C ILE A 797 32.40 14.22 1.06
N ILE A 798 32.44 13.63 -0.13
CA ILE A 798 33.02 14.21 -1.32
C ILE A 798 31.94 14.91 -2.11
N ASN A 799 32.11 16.18 -2.42
CA ASN A 799 31.22 16.99 -3.23
C ASN A 799 31.69 17.01 -4.68
N ALA A 800 30.76 16.97 -5.62
CA ALA A 800 31.07 17.10 -7.04
C ALA A 800 30.04 17.99 -7.75
N PRO A 801 30.32 18.52 -8.92
CA PRO A 801 29.32 19.21 -9.71
C PRO A 801 28.34 18.20 -10.36
N ILE A 802 27.12 18.64 -10.58
CA ILE A 802 26.09 17.96 -11.37
C ILE A 802 25.62 18.93 -12.44
N ILE A 803 26.23 18.89 -13.61
CA ILE A 803 25.87 19.79 -14.69
C ILE A 803 24.80 19.13 -15.53
N THR A 804 23.59 19.69 -15.51
CA THR A 804 22.40 19.20 -16.21
C THR A 804 21.84 20.25 -17.16
N LYS A 805 21.02 19.79 -18.11
CA LYS A 805 20.25 20.69 -18.96
C LYS A 805 19.17 21.39 -18.15
N ASP A 806 19.14 22.70 -18.17
CA ASP A 806 18.05 23.53 -17.66
C ASP A 806 17.05 23.82 -18.78
N THR A 807 17.29 24.85 -19.60
CA THR A 807 16.36 25.26 -20.65
C THR A 807 16.96 25.19 -22.03
N LEU A 808 16.13 24.98 -23.03
CA LEU A 808 16.49 25.09 -24.46
C LEU A 808 15.55 26.12 -25.10
N VAL A 809 16.13 27.12 -25.73
CA VAL A 809 15.40 28.07 -26.57
C VAL A 809 15.86 27.90 -28.02
N ILE A 810 14.94 27.62 -28.91
CA ILE A 810 15.19 27.51 -30.34
C ILE A 810 14.90 28.87 -30.98
N GLN A 811 15.90 29.42 -31.67
CA GLN A 811 15.78 30.65 -32.42
C GLN A 811 15.91 30.34 -33.92
N ASP A 812 14.85 30.63 -34.65
CA ASP A 812 14.70 30.35 -36.09
C ASP A 812 14.25 31.63 -36.88
N PRO A 813 14.99 32.77 -36.72
CA PRO A 813 14.65 34.00 -37.45
C PRO A 813 14.82 33.81 -38.97
N SER A 814 14.19 34.70 -39.74
CA SER A 814 14.30 34.69 -41.22
C SER A 814 15.74 34.43 -41.74
N PRO A 815 15.95 33.40 -42.61
CA PRO A 815 14.94 32.71 -43.46
C PRO A 815 14.11 31.62 -42.80
N GLY A 816 14.25 31.34 -41.51
CA GLY A 816 13.34 30.47 -40.77
C GLY A 816 11.93 31.07 -40.65
N ASN A 817 11.00 30.33 -40.06
CA ASN A 817 9.60 30.70 -39.96
C ASN A 817 9.21 31.40 -38.62
N ASN A 818 10.18 31.46 -37.66
CA ASN A 818 10.06 32.09 -36.34
C ASN A 818 8.97 31.47 -35.48
N ASN A 819 8.82 30.14 -35.56
CA ASN A 819 7.84 29.38 -34.76
C ASN A 819 8.44 28.78 -33.46
N GLY A 820 9.77 28.86 -33.26
CA GLY A 820 10.47 28.32 -32.09
C GLY A 820 10.67 26.81 -32.14
N ALA A 821 10.55 26.18 -33.28
CA ALA A 821 10.78 24.77 -33.53
C ALA A 821 11.97 24.54 -34.49
N LEU A 822 12.45 23.33 -34.58
CA LEU A 822 13.42 22.90 -35.62
C LEU A 822 12.62 22.18 -36.71
N ASP A 823 12.42 22.86 -37.85
CA ASP A 823 11.64 22.30 -38.95
C ASP A 823 12.48 21.56 -40.00
N PRO A 824 11.91 20.62 -40.76
CA PRO A 824 12.63 19.93 -41.86
C PRO A 824 13.14 20.91 -42.91
N GLY A 825 14.44 20.84 -43.19
CA GLY A 825 15.14 21.75 -44.13
C GLY A 825 15.58 23.08 -43.51
N GLU A 826 15.36 23.31 -42.23
CA GLU A 826 15.68 24.54 -41.54
C GLU A 826 17.04 24.50 -40.84
N THR A 827 17.61 25.67 -40.64
CA THR A 827 18.80 25.92 -39.82
C THR A 827 18.45 26.89 -38.70
N THR A 828 18.57 26.45 -37.45
CA THR A 828 18.18 27.18 -36.24
C THR A 828 19.37 27.43 -35.32
N THR A 829 19.24 28.32 -34.38
CA THR A 829 20.19 28.49 -33.27
C THR A 829 19.56 27.92 -32.00
N PHE A 830 20.19 26.91 -31.39
CA PHE A 830 19.86 26.40 -30.10
C PHE A 830 20.60 27.20 -29.02
N LEU A 831 19.86 27.87 -28.13
CA LEU A 831 20.42 28.45 -26.91
C LEU A 831 20.14 27.47 -25.82
N LEU A 832 21.17 26.72 -25.38
CA LEU A 832 21.05 25.73 -24.33
C LEU A 832 21.59 26.29 -23.03
N THR A 833 20.76 26.33 -22.02
CA THR A 833 21.15 26.68 -20.65
C THR A 833 21.49 25.40 -19.91
N MET A 834 22.64 25.36 -19.27
CA MET A 834 23.03 24.32 -18.31
C MET A 834 23.04 24.91 -16.90
N ILE A 835 22.76 24.06 -15.92
CA ILE A 835 22.77 24.40 -14.48
C ILE A 835 23.72 23.47 -13.75
N ASN A 836 24.36 23.94 -12.68
CA ASN A 836 25.12 23.11 -11.77
C ASN A 836 24.28 22.80 -10.52
N ASP A 837 23.61 21.65 -10.48
CA ASP A 837 22.80 21.18 -9.34
C ASP A 837 23.60 20.41 -8.28
N GLY A 838 24.92 20.30 -8.46
CA GLY A 838 25.81 19.64 -7.50
C GLY A 838 26.27 20.55 -6.36
N HIS A 839 27.06 20.00 -5.44
CA HIS A 839 27.56 20.69 -4.25
C HIS A 839 28.98 21.24 -4.38
N SER A 840 29.62 21.05 -5.52
CA SER A 840 30.94 21.59 -5.84
C SER A 840 30.89 22.47 -7.08
N PRO A 841 31.70 23.56 -7.17
CA PRO A 841 31.81 24.33 -8.38
C PRO A 841 32.51 23.54 -9.50
N ALA A 842 32.03 23.68 -10.72
CA ALA A 842 32.69 23.13 -11.92
C ALA A 842 33.53 24.21 -12.62
N GLN A 843 34.70 23.81 -13.10
CA GLN A 843 35.59 24.74 -13.81
C GLN A 843 35.81 24.33 -15.26
N ASN A 844 35.83 25.31 -16.17
CA ASN A 844 36.01 25.10 -17.60
C ASN A 844 35.05 24.06 -18.20
N VAL A 845 33.76 24.22 -17.86
CA VAL A 845 32.71 23.34 -18.35
C VAL A 845 32.57 23.51 -19.86
N ALA A 846 32.65 22.39 -20.57
CA ALA A 846 32.42 22.30 -22.01
C ALA A 846 31.43 21.19 -22.32
N VAL A 847 30.57 21.41 -23.31
CA VAL A 847 29.52 20.47 -23.72
C VAL A 847 29.69 20.16 -25.22
N THR A 848 29.78 18.89 -25.54
CA THR A 848 29.73 18.41 -26.93
C THR A 848 28.37 17.82 -27.21
N MET A 849 27.64 18.43 -28.15
CA MET A 849 26.29 17.98 -28.54
C MET A 849 26.37 17.11 -29.80
N THR A 850 25.70 15.97 -29.77
CA THR A 850 25.57 15.06 -30.93
C THR A 850 24.10 14.65 -31.08
N SER A 851 23.73 14.20 -32.27
CA SER A 851 22.38 13.72 -32.57
C SER A 851 22.39 12.25 -32.96
N ASN A 852 21.35 11.50 -32.60
CA ASN A 852 21.14 10.13 -33.10
C ASN A 852 20.59 10.08 -34.54
N ASN A 853 20.23 11.22 -35.14
CA ASN A 853 19.69 11.30 -36.50
C ASN A 853 20.75 11.84 -37.46
N ALA A 854 21.12 11.04 -38.46
CA ALA A 854 22.17 11.39 -39.45
C ALA A 854 21.81 12.60 -40.33
N GLN A 855 20.56 13.00 -40.41
CA GLN A 855 20.08 14.18 -41.14
C GLN A 855 20.12 15.47 -40.29
N VAL A 856 20.51 15.39 -39.02
CA VAL A 856 20.68 16.57 -38.16
C VAL A 856 22.17 16.91 -38.09
N THR A 857 22.51 18.10 -38.49
CA THR A 857 23.88 18.62 -38.46
C THR A 857 24.02 19.66 -37.36
N ILE A 858 25.05 19.50 -36.51
CA ILE A 858 25.33 20.38 -35.36
C ILE A 858 26.69 21.04 -35.59
N THR A 859 26.77 22.35 -35.46
CA THR A 859 28.00 23.14 -35.49
C THR A 859 28.11 24.03 -34.27
N GLY A 860 29.32 24.36 -33.82
CA GLY A 860 29.60 25.09 -32.61
C GLY A 860 30.10 24.22 -31.44
N ASN A 861 30.46 22.93 -31.73
CA ASN A 861 31.03 22.01 -30.73
C ASN A 861 32.54 22.24 -30.51
N PRO A 862 33.05 22.11 -29.24
CA PRO A 862 32.24 22.09 -28.02
C PRO A 862 31.74 23.48 -27.64
N GLY A 863 30.54 23.56 -27.06
CA GLY A 863 30.06 24.75 -26.39
C GLY A 863 30.83 25.01 -25.09
N SER A 864 31.03 26.27 -24.73
CA SER A 864 31.81 26.67 -23.55
C SER A 864 30.97 27.38 -22.51
N TYR A 865 30.78 26.74 -21.36
CA TYR A 865 30.02 27.29 -20.23
C TYR A 865 30.91 27.95 -19.17
N GLY A 866 32.25 27.80 -19.30
CA GLY A 866 33.21 28.40 -18.37
C GLY A 866 33.12 27.79 -16.96
N ASN A 867 33.27 28.66 -15.97
CA ASN A 867 33.18 28.23 -14.57
C ASN A 867 31.74 28.36 -14.08
N MET A 868 31.19 27.31 -13.52
CA MET A 868 29.84 27.26 -12.99
C MET A 868 29.87 27.02 -11.47
N ALA A 869 29.53 28.05 -10.70
CA ALA A 869 29.35 27.91 -9.25
C ALA A 869 28.13 26.98 -8.96
N VAL A 870 28.04 26.52 -7.73
CA VAL A 870 26.87 25.76 -7.24
C VAL A 870 25.58 26.57 -7.50
N HIS A 871 24.59 25.93 -8.06
CA HIS A 871 23.30 26.51 -8.51
C HIS A 871 23.40 27.63 -9.55
N ALA A 872 24.56 27.79 -10.18
CA ALA A 872 24.70 28.75 -11.27
C ALA A 872 24.26 28.16 -12.60
N THR A 873 23.64 28.99 -13.41
CA THR A 873 23.31 28.68 -14.80
C THR A 873 24.28 29.39 -15.75
N ALA A 874 24.53 28.78 -16.90
CA ALA A 874 25.25 29.37 -18.00
C ALA A 874 24.61 28.94 -19.33
N VAL A 875 24.75 29.76 -20.35
CA VAL A 875 24.14 29.53 -21.68
C VAL A 875 25.19 29.57 -22.77
N ASP A 876 25.10 28.66 -23.74
CA ASP A 876 25.86 28.72 -24.98
C ASP A 876 24.94 28.33 -26.17
N SER A 877 25.46 28.52 -27.39
CA SER A 877 24.70 28.38 -28.62
C SER A 877 25.32 27.41 -29.62
N TRP A 878 24.43 26.66 -30.29
CA TRP A 878 24.80 25.82 -31.43
C TRP A 878 23.95 26.18 -32.64
N THR A 879 24.55 26.05 -33.80
CA THR A 879 23.78 26.04 -35.04
C THR A 879 23.36 24.62 -35.35
N VAL A 880 22.06 24.35 -35.44
CA VAL A 880 21.49 23.04 -35.70
C VAL A 880 20.66 23.11 -36.98
N ALA A 881 20.98 22.22 -37.93
CA ALA A 881 20.27 22.15 -39.19
C ALA A 881 19.63 20.77 -39.36
N ALA A 882 18.35 20.75 -39.67
CA ALA A 882 17.59 19.55 -40.01
C ALA A 882 17.52 19.37 -41.54
N GLY A 883 17.77 18.17 -42.03
CA GLY A 883 17.61 17.84 -43.43
C GLY A 883 16.13 17.91 -43.87
N SER A 884 15.89 18.31 -45.12
CA SER A 884 14.53 18.39 -45.67
C SER A 884 13.83 17.02 -45.84
N GLY A 885 14.54 15.92 -45.61
CA GLY A 885 14.02 14.55 -45.68
C GLY A 885 13.54 14.01 -44.33
N ILE A 886 13.65 14.76 -43.25
CA ILE A 886 13.11 14.36 -41.95
C ILE A 886 11.59 14.57 -41.98
N ASN A 887 10.84 13.55 -41.60
CA ASN A 887 9.38 13.69 -41.46
C ASN A 887 9.03 14.57 -40.26
N PRO A 888 8.11 15.53 -40.38
CA PRO A 888 7.54 16.23 -39.21
C PRO A 888 7.01 15.22 -38.17
N GLY A 889 7.24 15.51 -36.89
CA GLY A 889 6.91 14.60 -35.80
C GLY A 889 8.01 13.59 -35.45
N THR A 890 9.13 13.57 -36.21
CA THR A 890 10.27 12.70 -35.86
C THR A 890 10.90 13.15 -34.56
N ILE A 891 10.98 12.25 -33.57
CA ILE A 891 11.70 12.49 -32.31
C ILE A 891 13.21 12.27 -32.58
N VAL A 892 13.98 13.30 -32.34
CA VAL A 892 15.44 13.30 -32.46
C VAL A 892 16.04 13.42 -31.04
N ARG A 893 16.87 12.46 -30.67
CA ARG A 893 17.63 12.52 -29.42
C ARG A 893 18.95 13.25 -29.60
N PHE A 894 19.16 14.27 -28.78
CA PHE A 894 20.42 14.99 -28.65
C PHE A 894 21.15 14.47 -27.40
N ASN A 895 22.40 14.04 -27.58
CA ASN A 895 23.27 13.60 -26.51
C ASN A 895 24.27 14.69 -26.19
N LEU A 896 24.48 14.98 -24.94
CA LEU A 896 25.37 16.00 -24.40
C LEU A 896 26.49 15.32 -23.62
N ALA A 897 27.69 15.39 -24.11
CA ALA A 897 28.90 14.99 -23.37
C ALA A 897 29.46 16.21 -22.67
N VAL A 898 29.25 16.28 -21.36
CA VAL A 898 29.72 17.37 -20.50
C VAL A 898 31.09 17.01 -19.95
N THR A 899 32.04 17.94 -20.01
CA THR A 899 33.38 17.79 -19.45
C THR A 899 33.80 19.03 -18.67
N GLY A 900 34.71 18.87 -17.72
CA GLY A 900 35.30 19.97 -16.96
C GLY A 900 36.68 19.63 -16.39
N ASN A 901 37.28 20.57 -15.69
CA ASN A 901 38.57 20.35 -15.02
C ASN A 901 38.44 19.25 -13.96
N GLY A 902 39.59 18.72 -13.50
CA GLY A 902 39.59 17.67 -12.47
C GLY A 902 39.10 16.30 -12.95
N GLY A 903 38.97 16.09 -14.26
CA GLY A 903 38.44 14.83 -14.81
C GLY A 903 36.91 14.69 -14.75
N TYR A 904 36.20 15.79 -14.47
CA TYR A 904 34.74 15.77 -14.51
C TYR A 904 34.23 15.39 -15.89
N SER A 905 33.30 14.43 -15.91
CA SER A 905 32.58 14.04 -17.13
C SER A 905 31.20 13.53 -16.79
N ARG A 906 30.20 13.94 -17.58
CA ARG A 906 28.80 13.52 -17.45
C ARG A 906 28.16 13.37 -18.82
N GLN A 907 27.23 12.44 -18.94
CA GLN A 907 26.40 12.26 -20.14
C GLN A 907 24.96 12.66 -19.79
N GLU A 908 24.40 13.53 -20.64
CA GLU A 908 23.04 13.98 -20.59
C GLU A 908 22.37 13.79 -21.94
N SER A 909 21.05 13.83 -22.02
CA SER A 909 20.35 13.82 -23.30
C SER A 909 18.96 14.46 -23.18
N PHE A 910 18.45 14.91 -24.31
CA PHE A 910 17.05 15.36 -24.42
C PHE A 910 16.50 14.97 -25.79
N ASP A 911 15.19 14.79 -25.84
CA ASP A 911 14.48 14.50 -27.07
C ASP A 911 13.80 15.79 -27.58
N LEU A 912 13.81 16.00 -28.90
CA LEU A 912 13.18 17.10 -29.57
C LEU A 912 12.36 16.56 -30.74
N VAL A 913 11.13 17.04 -30.88
CA VAL A 913 10.28 16.77 -32.05
C VAL A 913 10.69 17.73 -33.16
N VAL A 914 11.03 17.20 -34.33
CA VAL A 914 11.34 18.00 -35.51
C VAL A 914 10.04 18.34 -36.24
N GLY A 915 9.82 19.63 -36.50
CA GLY A 915 8.60 20.16 -37.10
C GLY A 915 7.53 20.58 -36.09
N ASP A 916 6.74 21.59 -36.42
CA ASP A 916 5.56 21.94 -35.62
C ASP A 916 4.40 21.01 -36.01
N VAL A 917 4.18 20.00 -35.18
CA VAL A 917 3.12 18.99 -35.40
C VAL A 917 1.73 19.47 -34.97
N ARG A 918 1.61 20.59 -34.30
CA ARG A 918 0.31 21.10 -33.77
C ARG A 918 -0.64 21.56 -34.86
N ASN A 919 -0.11 21.90 -36.04
CA ASN A 919 -0.85 22.39 -37.19
C ASN A 919 -0.48 21.62 -38.47
N GLN A 920 -0.04 20.36 -38.32
CA GLN A 920 0.37 19.50 -39.40
C GLN A 920 -0.39 18.18 -39.36
N PRO A 921 -0.88 17.65 -40.48
CA PRO A 921 -1.58 16.36 -40.49
C PRO A 921 -0.70 15.22 -39.98
N THR A 922 -1.29 14.34 -39.18
CA THR A 922 -0.58 13.15 -38.67
C THR A 922 -0.28 12.19 -39.81
N GLY A 923 0.94 11.74 -39.93
CA GLY A 923 1.39 10.85 -41.00
C GLY A 923 2.31 11.55 -42.05
N PRO A 924 2.59 10.92 -43.20
CA PRO A 924 1.95 9.67 -43.65
C PRO A 924 2.44 8.43 -42.90
N ASP A 925 1.56 7.45 -42.74
CA ASP A 925 1.98 6.12 -42.28
C ASP A 925 2.81 5.39 -43.36
N ALA A 926 3.27 4.16 -43.07
CA ALA A 926 4.10 3.40 -44.00
C ALA A 926 3.42 3.08 -45.35
N TYR A 927 2.10 3.19 -45.43
CA TYR A 927 1.32 3.02 -46.67
C TYR A 927 1.03 4.36 -47.39
N GLY A 928 1.12 5.50 -46.69
CA GLY A 928 0.91 6.84 -47.23
C GLY A 928 -0.38 7.54 -46.77
N TYR A 929 -1.13 6.96 -45.79
CA TYR A 929 -2.30 7.63 -45.23
C TYR A 929 -1.90 8.75 -44.25
N LYS A 930 -2.68 9.84 -44.29
CA LYS A 930 -2.58 10.98 -43.37
C LYS A 930 -3.91 11.22 -42.69
N ALA A 931 -3.87 11.63 -41.42
CA ALA A 931 -5.02 12.10 -40.69
C ALA A 931 -4.92 13.63 -40.54
N TRP A 932 -6.04 14.30 -40.72
CA TRP A 932 -6.19 15.74 -40.65
C TRP A 932 -7.20 16.10 -39.56
N ASP A 933 -6.93 17.14 -38.79
CA ASP A 933 -7.89 17.75 -37.89
C ASP A 933 -8.15 19.22 -38.22
N ASN A 934 -9.03 19.88 -37.45
CA ASN A 934 -9.42 21.25 -37.68
C ASN A 934 -8.35 22.29 -37.33
N MET A 935 -7.23 21.89 -36.76
CA MET A 935 -6.08 22.75 -36.44
C MET A 935 -5.00 22.70 -37.53
N ASP A 936 -5.06 21.72 -38.43
CA ASP A 936 -4.06 21.51 -39.49
C ASP A 936 -4.10 22.62 -40.51
N GLY A 937 -2.89 23.17 -40.83
CA GLY A 937 -2.75 24.24 -41.83
C GLY A 937 -2.76 23.71 -43.27
N GLY A 938 -3.19 24.53 -44.24
CA GLY A 938 -3.09 24.27 -45.67
C GLY A 938 -4.35 23.69 -46.29
N GLU A 939 -4.63 22.43 -46.25
CA GLU A 939 -5.82 21.80 -46.83
C GLU A 939 -6.85 21.43 -45.77
N ALA A 940 -7.12 22.32 -44.84
CA ALA A 940 -8.11 22.10 -43.79
C ALA A 940 -9.46 21.69 -44.39
N HIS A 941 -9.90 20.49 -44.11
CA HIS A 941 -11.24 20.06 -44.50
C HIS A 941 -12.25 20.68 -43.54
N PRO A 942 -13.17 21.55 -44.00
CA PRO A 942 -14.16 22.14 -43.12
C PRO A 942 -15.01 21.02 -42.54
N TYR A 943 -15.19 21.05 -41.23
CA TYR A 943 -16.10 20.15 -40.54
C TYR A 943 -17.51 20.36 -41.10
N ASN A 944 -18.09 19.33 -41.68
CA ASN A 944 -19.43 19.33 -42.22
C ASN A 944 -20.20 18.14 -41.64
N TRP A 945 -21.00 18.42 -40.61
CA TRP A 945 -21.83 17.38 -40.01
C TRP A 945 -22.87 16.88 -41.01
N ILE A 946 -22.91 15.62 -41.25
CA ILE A 946 -23.95 14.96 -42.04
C ILE A 946 -24.80 14.15 -41.04
N GLU A 947 -26.04 14.60 -40.83
CA GLU A 947 -26.97 13.86 -40.00
C GLU A 947 -27.38 12.57 -40.70
N ILE A 948 -27.10 11.43 -40.08
CA ILE A 948 -27.47 10.09 -40.61
C ILE A 948 -28.51 9.39 -39.76
N ASP A 949 -28.81 9.88 -38.56
CA ASP A 949 -29.79 9.25 -37.65
C ASP A 949 -31.22 9.42 -38.24
N PRO A 950 -31.92 8.30 -38.58
CA PRO A 950 -33.26 8.36 -39.09
C PRO A 950 -34.27 8.90 -38.08
N SER A 951 -34.00 8.87 -36.80
CA SER A 951 -34.91 9.37 -35.75
C SER A 951 -35.02 10.90 -35.76
N VAL A 952 -34.01 11.59 -36.29
CA VAL A 952 -34.00 13.06 -36.48
C VAL A 952 -33.98 13.51 -37.92
N GLY A 953 -34.31 12.59 -38.86
CA GLY A 953 -34.48 12.88 -40.28
C GLY A 953 -33.27 12.59 -41.16
N GLY A 954 -32.25 11.94 -40.65
CA GLY A 954 -31.07 11.49 -41.42
C GLY A 954 -31.40 10.31 -42.34
N PRO A 955 -30.66 10.15 -43.46
CA PRO A 955 -30.87 9.06 -44.42
C PRO A 955 -30.25 7.69 -44.04
N GLY A 956 -29.69 7.55 -42.85
CA GLY A 956 -29.02 6.36 -42.39
C GLY A 956 -29.98 5.20 -42.16
N THR A 957 -29.42 4.00 -41.98
CA THR A 957 -30.15 2.78 -41.60
C THR A 957 -29.72 2.37 -40.21
N LEU A 958 -30.69 2.26 -39.28
CA LEU A 958 -30.43 1.86 -37.93
C LEU A 958 -29.86 0.42 -37.90
N ILE A 959 -28.72 0.25 -37.27
CA ILE A 959 -28.17 -1.04 -36.92
C ILE A 959 -28.75 -1.44 -35.56
N ASN A 960 -29.54 -2.50 -35.55
CA ASN A 960 -30.17 -2.98 -34.33
C ASN A 960 -29.21 -3.82 -33.52
N TYR A 961 -28.75 -3.30 -32.40
CA TYR A 961 -28.04 -4.02 -31.34
C TYR A 961 -29.03 -4.53 -30.29
N THR A 962 -28.76 -5.71 -29.72
CA THR A 962 -29.59 -6.33 -28.68
C THR A 962 -28.94 -6.30 -27.30
N GLY A 963 -27.76 -5.73 -27.18
CA GLY A 963 -26.96 -5.59 -25.92
C GLY A 963 -25.75 -4.75 -26.16
N ASP A 964 -25.01 -4.54 -25.12
CA ASP A 964 -23.66 -3.99 -25.12
C ASP A 964 -22.64 -5.05 -25.64
N ASP A 965 -21.45 -4.65 -26.03
CA ASP A 965 -20.40 -5.55 -26.60
C ASP A 965 -20.88 -6.37 -27.80
N GLN A 966 -21.45 -5.69 -28.77
CA GLN A 966 -21.91 -6.33 -30.01
C GLN A 966 -21.25 -5.74 -31.25
N THR A 967 -20.86 -6.60 -32.17
CA THR A 967 -20.33 -6.25 -33.49
C THR A 967 -21.22 -6.83 -34.58
N VAL A 968 -21.68 -5.95 -35.46
CA VAL A 968 -22.58 -6.30 -36.57
C VAL A 968 -21.89 -6.03 -37.90
N PRO A 969 -21.71 -7.01 -38.77
CA PRO A 969 -21.21 -6.79 -40.13
C PRO A 969 -22.28 -6.12 -41.02
N VAL A 970 -21.86 -5.05 -41.69
CA VAL A 970 -22.71 -4.24 -42.59
C VAL A 970 -22.15 -4.28 -44.00
N ASN A 971 -22.96 -4.61 -45.00
CA ASN A 971 -22.56 -4.57 -46.40
C ASN A 971 -22.46 -3.13 -46.90
N LEU A 972 -21.34 -2.79 -47.50
CA LEU A 972 -21.17 -1.54 -48.20
C LEU A 972 -21.87 -1.56 -49.56
N PRO A 973 -22.55 -0.47 -50.01
CA PRO A 973 -23.15 -0.38 -51.35
C PRO A 973 -22.11 -0.15 -52.45
N PHE A 974 -20.84 -0.11 -52.11
CA PHE A 974 -19.69 0.09 -53.05
C PHE A 974 -18.49 -0.74 -52.53
N THR A 975 -17.48 -0.91 -53.35
CA THR A 975 -16.19 -1.45 -52.92
C THR A 975 -15.32 -0.32 -52.37
N PHE A 976 -14.91 -0.48 -51.09
CA PHE A 976 -14.02 0.45 -50.42
C PHE A 976 -12.60 -0.15 -50.38
N ARG A 977 -11.63 0.62 -50.86
CA ARG A 977 -10.23 0.18 -50.84
C ARG A 977 -9.49 0.80 -49.61
N TYR A 978 -8.96 -0.06 -48.77
CA TYR A 978 -8.23 0.35 -47.57
C TYR A 978 -6.95 -0.47 -47.44
N TYR A 979 -5.80 0.19 -47.27
CA TYR A 979 -4.46 -0.43 -47.27
C TYR A 979 -4.23 -1.38 -48.47
N GLY A 980 -4.69 -1.01 -49.67
CA GLY A 980 -4.55 -1.77 -50.91
C GLY A 980 -5.46 -2.96 -51.04
N GLN A 981 -6.30 -3.28 -50.06
CA GLN A 981 -7.30 -4.35 -50.07
C GLN A 981 -8.70 -3.77 -50.35
N ASP A 982 -9.49 -4.52 -51.10
CA ASP A 982 -10.86 -4.17 -51.46
C ASP A 982 -11.85 -4.80 -50.48
N PHE A 983 -12.69 -3.99 -49.86
CA PHE A 983 -13.71 -4.41 -48.91
C PHE A 983 -15.11 -4.04 -49.43
N THR A 984 -16.04 -4.98 -49.30
CA THR A 984 -17.48 -4.79 -49.60
C THR A 984 -18.34 -4.84 -48.34
N GLN A 985 -17.68 -4.97 -47.16
CA GLN A 985 -18.32 -5.09 -45.87
C GLN A 985 -17.44 -4.44 -44.81
N ILE A 986 -18.08 -3.83 -43.81
CA ILE A 986 -17.48 -3.35 -42.57
C ILE A 986 -18.17 -3.99 -41.38
N SER A 987 -17.48 -4.08 -40.27
CA SER A 987 -18.07 -4.46 -38.98
C SER A 987 -18.15 -3.25 -38.06
N VAL A 988 -19.33 -2.98 -37.50
CA VAL A 988 -19.60 -1.85 -36.61
C VAL A 988 -19.85 -2.37 -35.21
N CYS A 989 -19.10 -1.86 -34.23
CA CYS A 989 -19.18 -2.32 -32.84
C CYS A 989 -19.79 -1.23 -31.93
N THR A 990 -20.57 -1.67 -30.95
CA THR A 990 -21.15 -0.78 -29.92
C THR A 990 -20.07 -0.07 -29.10
N ASN A 991 -18.85 -0.61 -29.02
CA ASN A 991 -17.71 0.02 -28.36
C ASN A 991 -17.03 1.14 -29.18
N GLY A 992 -17.72 1.67 -30.20
CA GLY A 992 -17.34 2.91 -30.89
C GLY A 992 -16.29 2.75 -31.99
N TRP A 993 -16.05 1.55 -32.51
CA TRP A 993 -15.10 1.32 -33.60
C TRP A 993 -15.74 0.65 -34.83
N VAL A 994 -15.06 0.80 -35.94
CA VAL A 994 -15.40 0.16 -37.23
C VAL A 994 -14.19 -0.59 -37.74
N ALA A 995 -14.35 -1.84 -38.14
CA ALA A 995 -13.32 -2.66 -38.79
C ALA A 995 -13.66 -2.95 -40.27
N MET A 996 -12.66 -3.03 -41.11
CA MET A 996 -12.83 -3.45 -42.49
C MET A 996 -13.06 -4.96 -42.58
N GLY A 997 -14.05 -5.38 -43.36
CA GLY A 997 -14.45 -6.78 -43.49
C GLY A 997 -15.37 -7.24 -42.36
N SER A 998 -15.41 -8.56 -42.13
CA SER A 998 -16.26 -9.19 -41.11
C SER A 998 -15.42 -9.65 -39.93
N THR A 999 -15.75 -9.17 -38.72
CA THR A 999 -15.21 -9.65 -37.47
C THR A 999 -16.30 -9.80 -36.43
N THR A 1000 -16.08 -10.66 -35.45
CA THR A 1000 -16.92 -10.84 -34.27
C THR A 1000 -16.24 -10.29 -33.00
N SER A 1001 -15.08 -9.64 -33.12
CA SER A 1001 -14.43 -8.99 -31.99
C SER A 1001 -15.34 -7.94 -31.36
N VAL A 1002 -15.33 -7.89 -30.06
CA VAL A 1002 -16.01 -6.88 -29.23
C VAL A 1002 -15.04 -6.13 -28.33
N ASP A 1003 -13.74 -6.26 -28.62
CA ASP A 1003 -12.69 -5.59 -27.84
C ASP A 1003 -12.88 -4.06 -27.88
N TRP A 1004 -12.65 -3.43 -26.77
CA TRP A 1004 -12.77 -1.97 -26.58
C TRP A 1004 -11.40 -1.32 -26.33
N SER A 1005 -10.33 -2.12 -26.26
CA SER A 1005 -8.93 -1.66 -26.15
C SER A 1005 -8.19 -1.88 -27.48
N ASN A 1006 -7.49 -0.87 -27.97
CA ASN A 1006 -6.57 -0.97 -29.10
C ASN A 1006 -5.26 -1.63 -28.71
#